data_e7a99475b98a995aff329e07de38b406
#
_entry.id   e7a99475b98a995aff329e07de38b406
#
_cell.length_a   1.000
_cell.length_b   1.000
_cell.length_c   1.000
_cell.angle_alpha   90.00
_cell.angle_beta   90.00
_cell.angle_gamma   90.00
#
_symmetry.space_group_name_H-M   'P 1'
#
loop_
_entity.id
_entity.type
_entity.pdbx_description
1 polymer ?
#
loop_
_entity_poly.entity_id
_entity_poly.type
_entity_poly.pdbx_seq_one_letter_code
_entity_poly.pdbx_strand_id
1 'polypeptide(L)'
;MQVCWFYAIFLFILQIDAIKRNETNNMKRNILLYALLFFAGISTAIAQENIFSESFKKGIPVHITNNRDKGYAIKAGEAGKDAKSGPASYTADEIWYLVGNADGFKMYNHALGKKYALRLEGNTSGAAAMMADEKEATILTITQQSDGSYAISPKGAPEMSFNMFGGAGKDIKLYSSSDKGGHWNFTTIDMTRELEISYNADLKDGLDTNYKIGEISIAIDGQQGAIILDRNNVPKSTVCYLPKDAKVGISCKKAYHGWEMNVNGKAEIAEQTLPEKGLKVTINITADNENKYQYLFYSPDEEGIPYRIPAIVTTANGYVFAINDYRPCGNDIGFGEVDLMMRHSTKAGKEWNGHSWSEPVKIADGLGKEATETWLTGFGDPAVVADRERNEILVMSVCGNRVCWHGNYGAGTAENPENPNRMARLRIIFNEETCKWEATQPEEVTYEIYPLFKDKDGKAHVGSMFIGAGRIAQSSMIKVGEYYRIYCAVWAVETGSYRHHNYALYSDDFGKTWNLLGELGNDFNDSPAPYGNEPKCEELPDGSVLLSSRKGYGRYFNVFHYTNFEKAEGYWDGAVATDQTGDLKFGSNDTNGEPLRIGNVLFQSVPTGNSRSDVSVYYRLLDEDYSTYVPTELSKGWTKVQVSDRGSAYSSMCILPDGESIGLYYEEEPGGYSMVYVPLNLKEILDEETYSKWNKKGCCK
;
A
#
# COMPACT_ATOMS: atom_id res chain seq x y z
N MET A 1 25.56 -10.76 -47.05
CA MET A 1 26.69 -9.82 -46.88
C MET A 1 27.05 -9.02 -48.12
N GLN A 2 27.22 -9.61 -49.33
CA GLN A 2 27.54 -8.85 -50.54
C GLN A 2 26.49 -7.86 -50.99
N VAL A 3 25.19 -8.11 -50.83
CA VAL A 3 24.11 -7.19 -51.23
C VAL A 3 24.06 -5.93 -50.33
N CYS A 4 24.36 -6.05 -49.07
CA CYS A 4 24.40 -4.91 -48.14
C CYS A 4 25.57 -3.95 -48.42
N TRP A 5 26.73 -4.47 -48.90
CA TRP A 5 27.86 -3.66 -49.30
C TRP A 5 27.55 -2.83 -50.56
N PHE A 6 26.84 -3.42 -51.54
CA PHE A 6 26.41 -2.70 -52.74
C PHE A 6 25.43 -1.57 -52.40
N TYR A 7 24.49 -1.78 -51.50
CA TYR A 7 23.54 -0.74 -51.08
C TYR A 7 24.21 0.40 -50.27
N ALA A 8 25.15 0.06 -49.40
CA ALA A 8 25.91 1.07 -48.67
C ALA A 8 26.80 1.93 -49.59
N ILE A 9 27.44 1.30 -50.59
CA ILE A 9 28.22 2.01 -51.59
C ILE A 9 27.30 2.87 -52.48
N PHE A 10 26.12 2.39 -52.86
CA PHE A 10 25.16 3.13 -53.67
C PHE A 10 24.61 4.36 -52.93
N LEU A 11 24.29 4.25 -51.64
CA LEU A 11 23.91 5.36 -50.78
C LEU A 11 25.03 6.36 -50.55
N PHE A 12 26.29 5.91 -50.42
CA PHE A 12 27.46 6.76 -50.30
C PHE A 12 27.73 7.56 -51.59
N ILE A 13 27.54 6.93 -52.74
CA ILE A 13 27.63 7.59 -54.08
C ILE A 13 26.53 8.63 -54.23
N LEU A 14 25.26 8.33 -53.86
CA LEU A 14 24.15 9.28 -53.87
C LEU A 14 24.41 10.47 -52.91
N GLN A 15 25.04 10.23 -51.77
CA GLN A 15 25.39 11.27 -50.80
C GLN A 15 26.47 12.23 -51.36
N ILE A 16 27.46 11.72 -52.11
CA ILE A 16 28.46 12.52 -52.76
C ILE A 16 27.87 13.37 -53.90
N ASP A 17 26.89 12.83 -54.61
CA ASP A 17 26.22 13.53 -55.70
C ASP A 17 25.25 14.63 -55.21
N ALA A 18 24.58 14.39 -54.07
CA ALA A 18 23.74 15.39 -53.38
C ALA A 18 24.55 16.54 -52.79
N ILE A 19 25.77 16.25 -52.29
CA ILE A 19 26.72 17.25 -51.77
C ILE A 19 27.23 18.15 -52.90
N LYS A 20 27.42 17.60 -54.13
CA LYS A 20 27.86 18.35 -55.29
C LYS A 20 26.77 19.27 -55.88
N ARG A 21 25.48 18.99 -55.64
CA ARG A 21 24.36 19.76 -56.19
C ARG A 21 23.78 20.86 -55.32
N ASN A 22 24.37 21.14 -54.17
CA ASN A 22 23.96 22.25 -53.28
C ASN A 22 22.49 22.25 -52.83
N GLU A 23 21.88 21.06 -52.68
CA GLU A 23 20.50 20.92 -52.26
C GLU A 23 20.28 21.11 -50.75
N THR A 24 19.13 21.65 -50.37
CA THR A 24 18.80 22.29 -49.11
C THR A 24 19.02 21.45 -47.83
N ASN A 25 19.32 22.13 -46.71
CA ASN A 25 19.64 21.57 -45.38
C ASN A 25 18.63 20.53 -44.86
N ASN A 26 17.39 20.54 -45.29
CA ASN A 26 16.36 19.59 -44.86
C ASN A 26 16.51 18.19 -45.48
N MET A 27 16.97 18.07 -46.70
CA MET A 27 17.19 16.79 -47.36
C MET A 27 18.41 16.08 -46.76
N LYS A 28 19.48 16.83 -46.43
CA LYS A 28 20.69 16.30 -45.77
C LYS A 28 20.36 15.74 -44.38
N ARG A 29 19.49 16.41 -43.64
CA ARG A 29 19.06 15.98 -42.29
C ARG A 29 18.20 14.71 -42.33
N ASN A 30 17.34 14.58 -43.34
CA ASN A 30 16.49 13.39 -43.50
C ASN A 30 17.30 12.17 -43.97
N ILE A 31 18.26 12.34 -44.89
CA ILE A 31 19.14 11.26 -45.34
C ILE A 31 20.02 10.76 -44.18
N LEU A 32 20.55 11.66 -43.32
CA LEU A 32 21.32 11.29 -42.13
C LEU A 32 20.44 10.57 -41.12
N LEU A 33 19.20 10.98 -40.94
CA LEU A 33 18.22 10.34 -40.03
C LEU A 33 17.85 8.93 -40.51
N TYR A 34 17.64 8.74 -41.82
CA TYR A 34 17.36 7.41 -42.41
C TYR A 34 18.59 6.49 -42.35
N ALA A 35 19.79 7.02 -42.52
CA ALA A 35 21.02 6.25 -42.37
C ALA A 35 21.22 5.82 -40.87
N LEU A 36 21.00 6.73 -39.91
CA LEU A 36 21.06 6.43 -38.50
C LEU A 36 20.01 5.41 -38.06
N LEU A 37 18.77 5.49 -38.57
CA LEU A 37 17.72 4.51 -38.30
C LEU A 37 18.03 3.14 -38.93
N PHE A 38 18.66 3.10 -40.12
CA PHE A 38 19.09 1.87 -40.79
C PHE A 38 20.26 1.19 -40.02
N PHE A 39 21.24 1.95 -39.53
CA PHE A 39 22.33 1.42 -38.68
C PHE A 39 21.84 0.99 -37.28
N ALA A 40 20.87 1.70 -36.69
CA ALA A 40 20.21 1.28 -35.47
C ALA A 40 19.43 -0.03 -35.67
N GLY A 41 18.70 -0.19 -36.81
CA GLY A 41 18.01 -1.44 -37.13
C GLY A 41 18.95 -2.63 -37.38
N ILE A 42 20.13 -2.40 -37.98
CA ILE A 42 21.13 -3.45 -38.19
C ILE A 42 21.79 -3.85 -36.86
N SER A 43 22.07 -2.90 -35.95
CA SER A 43 22.66 -3.23 -34.65
C SER A 43 21.72 -4.05 -33.76
N THR A 44 20.42 -3.81 -33.81
CA THR A 44 19.41 -4.61 -33.07
C THR A 44 19.24 -6.02 -33.65
N ALA A 45 19.26 -6.18 -35.00
CA ALA A 45 19.22 -7.50 -35.64
C ALA A 45 20.45 -8.34 -35.34
N ILE A 46 21.65 -7.74 -35.24
CA ILE A 46 22.89 -8.43 -34.89
C ILE A 46 22.87 -8.87 -33.40
N ALA A 47 22.28 -8.08 -32.51
CA ALA A 47 22.13 -8.45 -31.11
C ALA A 47 21.21 -9.67 -30.93
N GLN A 48 20.16 -9.83 -31.73
CA GLN A 48 19.19 -10.92 -31.66
C GLN A 48 19.80 -12.29 -32.09
N GLU A 49 20.70 -12.32 -33.09
CA GLU A 49 21.37 -13.55 -33.53
C GLU A 49 22.31 -14.12 -32.46
N ASN A 50 22.78 -13.29 -31.52
CA ASN A 50 23.76 -13.69 -30.50
C ASN A 50 23.17 -14.28 -29.21
N ILE A 51 21.84 -14.24 -29.00
CA ILE A 51 21.20 -14.78 -27.79
C ILE A 51 20.85 -16.27 -27.89
N PHE A 52 20.89 -16.85 -29.09
CA PHE A 52 20.61 -18.27 -29.32
C PHE A 52 21.88 -19.10 -29.40
N SER A 53 21.78 -20.35 -28.96
CA SER A 53 22.87 -21.32 -29.13
C SER A 53 22.33 -22.70 -29.52
N GLU A 54 23.22 -23.55 -30.09
CA GLU A 54 22.87 -24.92 -30.46
C GLU A 54 22.80 -25.88 -29.28
N SER A 55 23.37 -25.55 -28.15
CA SER A 55 23.36 -26.40 -26.97
C SER A 55 23.50 -25.63 -25.66
N PHE A 56 22.98 -26.18 -24.58
CA PHE A 56 23.08 -25.61 -23.24
C PHE A 56 24.54 -25.37 -22.81
N LYS A 57 25.46 -26.28 -23.15
CA LYS A 57 26.89 -26.17 -22.75
C LYS A 57 27.65 -25.02 -23.46
N LYS A 58 27.19 -24.62 -24.61
CA LYS A 58 27.74 -23.52 -25.40
C LYS A 58 26.78 -22.34 -25.49
N GLY A 59 25.75 -22.35 -24.62
CA GLY A 59 24.71 -21.34 -24.58
C GLY A 59 25.26 -19.98 -24.18
N ILE A 60 24.61 -18.94 -24.69
CA ILE A 60 24.84 -17.58 -24.29
C ILE A 60 23.86 -17.27 -23.17
N PRO A 61 24.34 -16.98 -21.94
CA PRO A 61 23.48 -16.65 -20.83
C PRO A 61 22.86 -15.29 -21.03
N VAL A 62 21.56 -15.19 -20.77
CA VAL A 62 20.79 -13.94 -20.87
C VAL A 62 19.99 -13.69 -19.60
N HIS A 63 19.87 -12.46 -19.22
CA HIS A 63 18.93 -11.95 -18.23
C HIS A 63 17.74 -11.32 -18.94
N ILE A 64 16.52 -11.59 -18.48
CA ILE A 64 15.28 -11.23 -19.18
C ILE A 64 14.45 -10.34 -18.28
N THR A 65 14.36 -9.05 -18.62
CA THR A 65 13.61 -8.04 -17.84
C THR A 65 12.39 -7.54 -18.59
N ASN A 66 11.35 -7.14 -17.85
CA ASN A 66 10.16 -6.56 -18.46
C ASN A 66 10.44 -5.16 -19.00
N ASN A 67 9.91 -4.82 -20.17
CA ASN A 67 10.14 -3.51 -20.79
C ASN A 67 9.34 -2.37 -20.15
N ARG A 68 8.14 -2.66 -19.62
CA ARG A 68 7.30 -1.72 -18.88
C ARG A 68 7.82 -1.53 -17.45
N ASP A 69 8.03 -2.64 -16.74
CA ASP A 69 8.45 -2.69 -15.34
C ASP A 69 9.92 -3.14 -15.27
N LYS A 70 10.84 -2.26 -15.68
CA LYS A 70 12.27 -2.57 -15.93
C LYS A 70 13.04 -3.15 -14.74
N GLY A 71 12.55 -2.97 -13.52
CA GLY A 71 13.12 -3.56 -12.32
C GLY A 71 12.68 -5.01 -12.05
N TYR A 72 11.91 -5.64 -12.95
CA TYR A 72 11.40 -7.00 -12.78
C TYR A 72 11.92 -7.95 -13.86
N ALA A 73 12.37 -9.14 -13.42
CA ALA A 73 12.91 -10.20 -14.29
C ALA A 73 12.06 -11.47 -14.23
N ILE A 74 12.22 -12.35 -15.23
CA ILE A 74 11.69 -13.71 -15.18
C ILE A 74 12.59 -14.57 -14.30
N LYS A 75 12.05 -15.11 -13.20
CA LYS A 75 12.69 -16.02 -12.27
C LYS A 75 12.18 -17.45 -12.48
N ALA A 76 13.08 -18.42 -12.50
CA ALA A 76 12.69 -19.83 -12.47
C ALA A 76 12.14 -20.17 -11.09
N GLY A 77 11.06 -20.96 -11.05
CA GLY A 77 10.69 -21.70 -9.86
C GLY A 77 11.65 -22.89 -9.62
N GLU A 78 11.47 -23.58 -8.50
CA GLU A 78 12.09 -24.88 -8.29
C GLU A 78 11.63 -25.90 -9.35
N ALA A 79 12.29 -27.07 -9.42
CA ALA A 79 11.87 -28.13 -10.31
C ALA A 79 10.41 -28.56 -10.02
N GLY A 80 9.55 -28.47 -11.04
CA GLY A 80 8.10 -28.72 -10.93
C GLY A 80 7.27 -27.55 -10.40
N LYS A 81 7.85 -26.35 -10.26
CA LYS A 81 7.16 -25.14 -9.83
C LYS A 81 7.10 -24.09 -10.95
N ASP A 82 6.13 -23.19 -10.80
CA ASP A 82 5.89 -22.11 -11.75
C ASP A 82 7.03 -21.08 -11.76
N ALA A 83 7.31 -20.55 -12.93
CA ALA A 83 8.14 -19.36 -13.09
C ALA A 83 7.35 -18.13 -12.66
N LYS A 84 8.04 -17.18 -12.02
CA LYS A 84 7.45 -15.93 -11.49
C LYS A 84 8.18 -14.71 -12.06
N SER A 85 7.55 -13.55 -12.02
CA SER A 85 8.29 -12.30 -12.11
C SER A 85 8.74 -11.88 -10.72
N GLY A 86 9.90 -11.26 -10.62
CA GLY A 86 10.40 -10.75 -9.34
C GLY A 86 11.38 -9.59 -9.55
N PRO A 87 11.71 -8.82 -8.47
CA PRO A 87 12.73 -7.80 -8.56
C PRO A 87 14.03 -8.37 -9.12
N ALA A 88 14.60 -7.71 -10.12
CA ALA A 88 15.79 -8.17 -10.82
C ALA A 88 17.00 -8.15 -9.87
N SER A 89 17.61 -9.29 -9.64
CA SER A 89 18.78 -9.45 -8.76
C SER A 89 19.99 -10.09 -9.45
N TYR A 90 19.81 -10.53 -10.69
CA TYR A 90 20.84 -11.18 -11.50
C TYR A 90 21.37 -12.50 -10.89
N THR A 91 20.61 -13.13 -10.03
CA THR A 91 20.91 -14.42 -9.41
C THR A 91 20.73 -15.57 -10.40
N ALA A 92 21.26 -16.73 -10.07
CA ALA A 92 21.28 -17.89 -10.97
C ALA A 92 19.90 -18.31 -11.50
N ASP A 93 18.83 -18.11 -10.72
CA ASP A 93 17.44 -18.35 -11.09
C ASP A 93 16.89 -17.37 -12.14
N GLU A 94 17.55 -16.24 -12.35
CA GLU A 94 17.19 -15.24 -13.37
C GLU A 94 18.00 -15.39 -14.67
N ILE A 95 19.01 -16.27 -14.72
CA ILE A 95 19.87 -16.42 -15.88
C ILE A 95 19.36 -17.59 -16.75
N TRP A 96 19.10 -17.27 -18.01
CA TRP A 96 18.48 -18.18 -18.96
C TRP A 96 19.37 -18.49 -20.14
N TYR A 97 19.17 -19.66 -20.75
CA TYR A 97 19.81 -20.09 -22.00
C TYR A 97 18.71 -20.43 -23.01
N LEU A 98 18.76 -19.80 -24.17
CA LEU A 98 17.85 -20.05 -25.28
C LEU A 98 18.52 -21.01 -26.26
N VAL A 99 18.13 -22.29 -26.25
CA VAL A 99 18.72 -23.32 -27.05
C VAL A 99 17.87 -23.62 -28.27
N GLY A 100 18.37 -23.26 -29.44
CA GLY A 100 17.66 -23.30 -30.73
C GLY A 100 17.93 -22.06 -31.56
N ASN A 101 16.89 -21.53 -32.20
CA ASN A 101 16.91 -20.29 -32.96
C ASN A 101 15.58 -19.52 -32.81
N ALA A 102 15.45 -18.39 -33.48
CA ALA A 102 14.25 -17.55 -33.39
C ALA A 102 12.95 -18.27 -33.80
N ASP A 103 13.02 -19.24 -34.73
CA ASP A 103 11.88 -20.02 -35.21
C ASP A 103 11.48 -21.17 -34.28
N GLY A 104 12.30 -21.47 -33.28
CA GLY A 104 12.02 -22.49 -32.28
C GLY A 104 13.18 -22.74 -31.31
N PHE A 105 12.94 -22.51 -30.01
CA PHE A 105 13.93 -22.72 -28.97
C PHE A 105 13.30 -23.26 -27.67
N LYS A 106 14.14 -23.86 -26.82
CA LYS A 106 13.82 -24.20 -25.44
C LYS A 106 14.50 -23.22 -24.50
N MET A 107 13.86 -22.88 -23.38
CA MET A 107 14.43 -22.05 -22.33
C MET A 107 14.89 -22.91 -21.15
N TYR A 108 16.19 -22.85 -20.84
CA TYR A 108 16.80 -23.52 -19.70
C TYR A 108 17.26 -22.48 -18.68
N ASN A 109 17.16 -22.80 -17.41
CA ASN A 109 17.60 -21.90 -16.34
C ASN A 109 18.97 -22.31 -15.79
N HIS A 110 19.81 -21.34 -15.45
CA HIS A 110 21.17 -21.61 -14.95
C HIS A 110 21.15 -22.35 -13.62
N ALA A 111 20.29 -22.00 -12.65
CA ALA A 111 20.21 -22.64 -11.35
C ALA A 111 19.82 -24.14 -11.45
N LEU A 112 18.92 -24.47 -12.39
CA LEU A 112 18.39 -25.83 -12.54
C LEU A 112 19.17 -26.70 -13.54
N GLY A 113 20.00 -26.07 -14.36
CA GLY A 113 20.84 -26.73 -15.35
C GLY A 113 20.03 -27.41 -16.48
N LYS A 114 20.71 -28.29 -17.26
CA LYS A 114 20.17 -28.85 -18.50
C LYS A 114 19.04 -29.87 -18.32
N LYS A 115 18.76 -30.34 -17.11
CA LYS A 115 17.74 -31.35 -16.85
C LYS A 115 16.33 -30.77 -16.91
N TYR A 116 16.20 -29.49 -16.63
CA TYR A 116 14.91 -28.80 -16.56
C TYR A 116 14.86 -27.68 -17.58
N ALA A 117 13.70 -27.55 -18.22
CA ALA A 117 13.42 -26.47 -19.14
C ALA A 117 11.98 -25.97 -18.94
N LEU A 118 11.65 -24.83 -19.50
CA LEU A 118 10.36 -24.20 -19.32
C LEU A 118 9.28 -24.93 -20.14
N ARG A 119 8.19 -25.31 -19.48
CA ARG A 119 6.99 -25.92 -20.05
C ARG A 119 5.78 -25.01 -19.77
N LEU A 120 4.90 -24.94 -20.75
CA LEU A 120 3.57 -24.33 -20.60
C LEU A 120 2.51 -25.40 -20.38
N GLU A 121 1.55 -25.12 -19.52
CA GLU A 121 0.42 -26.03 -19.27
C GLU A 121 -0.65 -25.98 -20.38
N GLY A 122 -0.45 -25.18 -21.41
CA GLY A 122 -1.32 -25.01 -22.57
C GLY A 122 -0.91 -23.83 -23.43
N ASN A 123 -1.73 -23.50 -24.43
CA ASN A 123 -1.48 -22.39 -25.36
C ASN A 123 -2.52 -21.26 -25.26
N THR A 124 -3.34 -21.25 -24.23
CA THR A 124 -4.39 -20.25 -24.02
C THR A 124 -4.07 -19.31 -22.87
N SER A 125 -4.78 -18.19 -22.79
CA SER A 125 -4.64 -17.22 -21.70
C SER A 125 -4.81 -17.87 -20.33
N GLY A 126 -3.90 -17.52 -19.40
CA GLY A 126 -3.85 -18.07 -18.04
C GLY A 126 -3.01 -19.36 -17.90
N ALA A 127 -2.54 -19.98 -18.99
CA ALA A 127 -1.67 -21.14 -18.91
C ALA A 127 -0.34 -20.79 -18.23
N ALA A 128 0.01 -21.51 -17.16
CA ALA A 128 1.21 -21.26 -16.37
C ALA A 128 2.48 -21.72 -17.08
N ALA A 129 3.58 -20.99 -16.85
CA ALA A 129 4.92 -21.36 -17.27
C ALA A 129 5.65 -21.99 -16.08
N MET A 130 6.06 -23.25 -16.18
CA MET A 130 6.69 -24.01 -15.10
C MET A 130 8.01 -24.65 -15.51
N MET A 131 8.86 -24.97 -14.55
CA MET A 131 10.11 -25.71 -14.78
C MET A 131 9.85 -27.21 -14.76
N ALA A 132 9.94 -27.89 -15.91
CA ALA A 132 9.67 -29.30 -16.06
C ALA A 132 10.88 -30.07 -16.64
N ASP A 133 10.81 -31.41 -16.71
CA ASP A 133 11.84 -32.20 -17.39
C ASP A 133 12.02 -31.70 -18.83
N GLU A 134 13.26 -31.62 -19.30
CA GLU A 134 13.61 -31.06 -20.60
C GLU A 134 12.88 -31.71 -21.79
N LYS A 135 12.43 -32.97 -21.63
CA LYS A 135 11.68 -33.70 -22.64
C LYS A 135 10.25 -33.19 -22.79
N GLU A 136 9.72 -32.55 -21.76
CA GLU A 136 8.39 -31.95 -21.73
C GLU A 136 8.40 -30.44 -22.12
N ALA A 137 9.59 -29.90 -22.38
CA ALA A 137 9.76 -28.48 -22.66
C ALA A 137 8.92 -28.01 -23.84
N THR A 138 8.24 -26.88 -23.66
CA THR A 138 7.54 -26.20 -24.76
C THR A 138 8.54 -25.58 -25.72
N ILE A 139 8.31 -25.74 -27.02
CA ILE A 139 9.05 -25.01 -28.04
C ILE A 139 8.49 -23.60 -28.13
N LEU A 140 9.35 -22.62 -27.98
CA LEU A 140 9.04 -21.21 -27.95
C LEU A 140 9.53 -20.51 -29.21
N THR A 141 8.94 -19.37 -29.51
CA THR A 141 9.36 -18.42 -30.56
C THR A 141 9.48 -17.03 -29.95
N ILE A 142 10.21 -16.15 -30.65
CA ILE A 142 10.40 -14.77 -30.21
C ILE A 142 9.98 -13.83 -31.35
N THR A 143 9.23 -12.78 -30.99
CA THR A 143 8.76 -11.77 -31.96
C THR A 143 9.09 -10.37 -31.44
N GLN A 144 9.80 -9.58 -32.26
CA GLN A 144 10.10 -8.19 -31.91
C GLN A 144 8.82 -7.35 -31.96
N GLN A 145 8.63 -6.53 -30.96
CA GLN A 145 7.51 -5.61 -30.80
C GLN A 145 7.87 -4.22 -31.34
N SER A 146 6.87 -3.39 -31.58
CA SER A 146 7.05 -2.03 -32.10
C SER A 146 7.84 -1.10 -31.18
N ASP A 147 7.92 -1.40 -29.89
CA ASP A 147 8.68 -0.66 -28.88
C ASP A 147 10.15 -1.14 -28.75
N GLY A 148 10.57 -2.07 -29.62
CA GLY A 148 11.91 -2.65 -29.62
C GLY A 148 12.11 -3.82 -28.67
N SER A 149 11.14 -4.11 -27.79
CA SER A 149 11.12 -5.29 -26.91
C SER A 149 10.69 -6.56 -27.65
N TYR A 150 10.58 -7.66 -26.96
CA TYR A 150 10.27 -8.97 -27.54
C TYR A 150 9.12 -9.66 -26.80
N ALA A 151 8.24 -10.31 -27.54
CA ALA A 151 7.28 -11.27 -27.00
C ALA A 151 7.86 -12.68 -27.10
N ILE A 152 7.75 -13.47 -26.03
CA ILE A 152 8.13 -14.90 -25.99
C ILE A 152 6.84 -15.69 -26.03
N SER A 153 6.63 -16.46 -27.10
CA SER A 153 5.37 -17.14 -27.41
C SER A 153 5.54 -18.63 -27.60
N PRO A 154 4.57 -19.47 -27.30
CA PRO A 154 4.60 -20.88 -27.70
C PRO A 154 4.57 -20.97 -29.24
N LYS A 155 5.36 -21.91 -29.80
CA LYS A 155 5.34 -22.15 -31.23
C LYS A 155 3.96 -22.65 -31.65
N GLY A 156 3.29 -21.90 -32.52
CA GLY A 156 1.93 -22.21 -32.99
C GLY A 156 0.82 -21.39 -32.34
N ALA A 157 1.15 -20.51 -31.36
CA ALA A 157 0.22 -19.54 -30.78
C ALA A 157 0.91 -18.16 -30.58
N PRO A 158 1.31 -17.48 -31.67
CA PRO A 158 2.08 -16.23 -31.58
C PRO A 158 1.27 -15.04 -31.01
N GLU A 159 -0.05 -15.16 -30.96
CA GLU A 159 -0.96 -14.20 -30.33
C GLU A 159 -0.89 -14.22 -28.80
N MET A 160 -0.31 -15.27 -28.20
CA MET A 160 -0.06 -15.42 -26.79
C MET A 160 1.41 -15.22 -26.46
N SER A 161 1.73 -14.60 -25.32
CA SER A 161 3.11 -14.46 -24.84
C SER A 161 3.22 -14.60 -23.34
N PHE A 162 4.42 -14.87 -22.85
CA PHE A 162 4.75 -14.79 -21.43
C PHE A 162 4.40 -13.41 -20.92
N ASN A 163 3.66 -13.32 -19.84
CA ASN A 163 3.17 -12.10 -19.26
C ASN A 163 3.31 -12.15 -17.74
N MET A 164 3.60 -11.02 -17.12
CA MET A 164 3.45 -10.85 -15.68
C MET A 164 1.95 -10.81 -15.35
N PHE A 165 1.32 -11.98 -15.31
CA PHE A 165 -0.13 -12.13 -15.24
C PHE A 165 -0.66 -11.63 -13.90
N GLY A 166 -1.45 -10.55 -13.93
CA GLY A 166 -1.91 -9.85 -12.72
C GLY A 166 -0.94 -8.77 -12.20
N GLY A 167 0.19 -8.50 -12.91
CA GLY A 167 1.12 -7.42 -12.60
C GLY A 167 2.53 -7.87 -12.20
N ALA A 168 3.36 -6.90 -11.81
CA ALA A 168 4.72 -7.13 -11.35
C ALA A 168 4.74 -7.97 -10.05
N GLY A 169 5.67 -8.92 -9.96
CA GLY A 169 5.80 -9.83 -8.82
C GLY A 169 4.88 -11.05 -8.85
N LYS A 170 4.06 -11.20 -9.90
CA LYS A 170 3.12 -12.33 -10.05
C LYS A 170 3.70 -13.44 -10.96
N ASP A 171 2.93 -14.53 -11.10
CA ASP A 171 3.31 -15.67 -11.94
C ASP A 171 3.49 -15.27 -13.40
N ILE A 172 4.39 -15.99 -14.09
CA ILE A 172 4.51 -15.91 -15.54
C ILE A 172 3.47 -16.87 -16.16
N LYS A 173 2.45 -16.29 -16.80
CA LYS A 173 1.40 -17.01 -17.51
C LYS A 173 1.24 -16.46 -18.92
N LEU A 174 0.56 -17.21 -19.78
CA LEU A 174 0.23 -16.72 -21.12
C LEU A 174 -0.86 -15.65 -21.07
N TYR A 175 -0.65 -14.60 -21.85
CA TYR A 175 -1.67 -13.57 -22.14
C TYR A 175 -1.45 -13.02 -23.55
N SER A 176 -2.30 -12.08 -23.98
CA SER A 176 -2.17 -11.46 -25.30
C SER A 176 -0.77 -10.91 -25.52
N SER A 177 -0.15 -11.24 -26.67
CA SER A 177 1.17 -10.75 -27.05
C SER A 177 1.23 -9.22 -27.29
N SER A 178 0.09 -8.56 -27.39
CA SER A 178 -0.03 -7.10 -27.47
C SER A 178 -0.01 -6.39 -26.11
N ASP A 179 -0.14 -7.15 -24.99
CA ASP A 179 -0.09 -6.60 -23.66
C ASP A 179 1.35 -6.31 -23.22
N LYS A 180 1.59 -5.09 -22.71
CA LYS A 180 2.92 -4.62 -22.33
C LYS A 180 3.53 -5.38 -21.14
N GLY A 181 2.73 -6.07 -20.34
CA GLY A 181 3.22 -7.01 -19.32
C GLY A 181 3.95 -8.22 -19.91
N GLY A 182 3.79 -8.50 -21.21
CA GLY A 182 4.46 -9.55 -21.95
C GLY A 182 5.61 -9.06 -22.86
N HIS A 183 6.06 -7.83 -22.70
CA HIS A 183 7.16 -7.24 -23.47
C HIS A 183 8.49 -7.33 -22.70
N TRP A 184 9.48 -8.03 -23.26
CA TRP A 184 10.72 -8.41 -22.60
C TRP A 184 11.97 -7.87 -23.29
N ASN A 185 12.99 -7.52 -22.50
CA ASN A 185 14.32 -7.16 -22.96
C ASN A 185 15.32 -8.24 -22.59
N PHE A 186 16.29 -8.50 -23.45
CA PHE A 186 17.35 -9.47 -23.22
C PHE A 186 18.69 -8.75 -23.03
N THR A 187 19.39 -9.11 -21.95
CA THR A 187 20.73 -8.62 -21.67
C THR A 187 21.70 -9.80 -21.60
N THR A 188 22.75 -9.80 -22.39
CA THR A 188 23.76 -10.86 -22.38
C THR A 188 24.61 -10.75 -21.12
N ILE A 189 24.84 -11.88 -20.45
CA ILE A 189 25.59 -12.01 -19.21
C ILE A 189 26.99 -12.54 -19.47
N ASP A 190 27.97 -11.99 -18.77
CA ASP A 190 29.32 -12.55 -18.71
C ASP A 190 29.48 -13.35 -17.42
N MET A 191 29.42 -14.68 -17.53
CA MET A 191 29.49 -15.59 -16.37
C MET A 191 30.85 -15.54 -15.63
N THR A 192 31.81 -14.79 -16.11
CA THR A 192 33.08 -14.51 -15.41
C THR A 192 33.05 -13.24 -14.58
N ARG A 193 31.96 -12.45 -14.68
CA ARG A 193 31.73 -11.19 -13.99
C ARG A 193 30.74 -11.39 -12.86
N GLU A 194 31.23 -11.63 -11.66
CA GLU A 194 30.41 -11.96 -10.50
C GLU A 194 30.42 -10.83 -9.46
N LEU A 195 29.24 -10.52 -8.92
CA LEU A 195 29.08 -9.83 -7.66
C LEU A 195 28.79 -10.88 -6.58
N GLU A 196 29.75 -11.15 -5.70
CA GLU A 196 29.56 -12.04 -4.54
C GLU A 196 29.17 -11.22 -3.32
N ILE A 197 28.00 -11.47 -2.78
CA ILE A 197 27.47 -10.83 -1.57
C ILE A 197 27.51 -11.86 -0.45
N SER A 198 28.34 -11.64 0.57
CA SER A 198 28.38 -12.43 1.79
C SER A 198 27.53 -11.74 2.87
N TYR A 199 26.90 -12.52 3.74
CA TYR A 199 26.06 -12.00 4.82
C TYR A 199 26.69 -12.31 6.18
N ASN A 200 26.90 -11.26 6.98
CA ASN A 200 27.29 -11.35 8.37
C ASN A 200 26.07 -10.91 9.21
N ALA A 201 25.31 -11.86 9.72
CA ALA A 201 24.04 -11.62 10.36
C ALA A 201 24.05 -12.03 11.83
N ASP A 202 23.77 -11.09 12.73
CA ASP A 202 23.39 -11.35 14.11
C ASP A 202 21.89 -11.16 14.26
N LEU A 203 21.16 -12.27 14.21
CA LEU A 203 19.70 -12.30 14.15
C LEU A 203 19.07 -12.62 15.53
N LYS A 204 19.82 -12.49 16.61
CA LYS A 204 19.32 -12.72 17.95
C LYS A 204 18.47 -11.52 18.40
N ASP A 205 17.43 -11.82 19.13
CA ASP A 205 16.64 -10.86 19.93
C ASP A 205 15.74 -9.86 19.17
N GLY A 206 15.32 -10.11 17.93
CA GLY A 206 14.29 -9.28 17.27
C GLY A 206 12.85 -9.58 17.78
N LEU A 207 11.93 -8.62 17.63
CA LEU A 207 10.49 -8.85 17.85
C LEU A 207 9.96 -9.89 16.86
N ASP A 208 9.09 -10.81 17.31
CA ASP A 208 8.56 -11.89 16.48
C ASP A 208 7.81 -11.36 15.22
N THR A 209 7.15 -10.23 15.35
CA THR A 209 6.44 -9.57 14.26
C THR A 209 7.38 -8.96 13.20
N ASN A 210 8.67 -8.75 13.52
CA ASN A 210 9.65 -8.11 12.64
C ASN A 210 10.53 -9.16 11.94
N TYR A 211 9.92 -10.12 11.24
CA TYR A 211 10.67 -11.16 10.55
C TYR A 211 11.29 -10.72 9.22
N LYS A 212 10.73 -9.74 8.50
CA LYS A 212 11.37 -9.15 7.32
C LYS A 212 12.48 -8.20 7.76
N ILE A 213 13.67 -8.38 7.19
CA ILE A 213 14.87 -7.59 7.53
C ILE A 213 14.94 -6.33 6.70
N GLY A 214 14.84 -6.47 5.39
CA GLY A 214 14.97 -5.34 4.48
C GLY A 214 15.24 -5.73 3.04
N GLU A 215 15.55 -4.72 2.25
CA GLU A 215 15.87 -4.84 0.84
C GLU A 215 17.29 -4.35 0.57
N ILE A 216 18.09 -5.19 -0.07
CA ILE A 216 19.37 -4.77 -0.67
C ILE A 216 19.04 -4.33 -2.10
N SER A 217 19.12 -3.05 -2.36
CA SER A 217 18.95 -2.53 -3.72
C SER A 217 20.25 -2.70 -4.50
N ILE A 218 20.16 -3.26 -5.70
CA ILE A 218 21.28 -3.46 -6.62
C ILE A 218 20.99 -2.62 -7.87
N ALA A 219 21.85 -1.66 -8.15
CA ALA A 219 21.78 -0.88 -9.39
C ALA A 219 22.76 -1.48 -10.40
N ILE A 220 22.30 -1.80 -11.61
CA ILE A 220 23.13 -2.29 -12.69
C ILE A 220 22.85 -1.47 -13.93
N ASP A 221 23.85 -0.72 -14.40
CA ASP A 221 23.73 0.21 -15.54
C ASP A 221 22.53 1.15 -15.41
N GLY A 222 22.26 1.65 -14.19
CA GLY A 222 21.15 2.52 -13.85
C GLY A 222 19.79 1.81 -13.70
N GLN A 223 19.70 0.50 -13.92
CA GLN A 223 18.49 -0.29 -13.64
C GLN A 223 18.51 -0.77 -12.19
N GLN A 224 17.40 -0.56 -11.48
CA GLN A 224 17.24 -0.95 -10.08
C GLN A 224 16.62 -2.33 -9.97
N GLY A 225 17.23 -3.17 -9.15
CA GLY A 225 16.74 -4.47 -8.73
C GLY A 225 16.93 -4.64 -7.22
N ALA A 226 16.47 -5.75 -6.66
CA ALA A 226 16.49 -5.96 -5.21
C ALA A 226 16.69 -7.42 -4.80
N ILE A 227 17.36 -7.62 -3.66
CA ILE A 227 17.34 -8.86 -2.89
C ILE A 227 16.59 -8.57 -1.59
N ILE A 228 15.47 -9.27 -1.38
CA ILE A 228 14.66 -9.15 -0.18
C ILE A 228 15.16 -10.16 0.85
N LEU A 229 15.40 -9.72 2.08
CA LEU A 229 15.90 -10.54 3.17
C LEU A 229 14.82 -10.76 4.22
N ASP A 230 14.72 -12.00 4.67
CA ASP A 230 13.88 -12.44 5.76
C ASP A 230 14.73 -13.10 6.85
N ARG A 231 14.38 -12.93 8.14
CA ARG A 231 15.12 -13.46 9.28
C ARG A 231 15.33 -14.98 9.21
N ASN A 232 14.38 -15.70 8.65
CA ASN A 232 14.41 -17.16 8.55
C ASN A 232 15.22 -17.66 7.36
N ASN A 233 15.53 -16.79 6.38
CA ASN A 233 16.09 -17.17 5.08
C ASN A 233 17.31 -16.34 4.67
N VAL A 234 18.10 -15.78 5.60
CA VAL A 234 19.34 -15.10 5.23
C VAL A 234 20.33 -16.12 4.65
N PRO A 235 20.72 -15.99 3.38
CA PRO A 235 21.67 -16.91 2.78
C PRO A 235 23.08 -16.67 3.32
N LYS A 236 23.97 -17.66 3.20
CA LYS A 236 25.39 -17.47 3.53
C LYS A 236 26.06 -16.53 2.53
N SER A 237 25.73 -16.67 1.27
CA SER A 237 26.16 -15.81 0.19
C SER A 237 25.17 -15.83 -0.96
N THR A 238 25.17 -14.76 -1.75
CA THR A 238 24.46 -14.66 -3.02
C THR A 238 25.46 -14.29 -4.11
N VAL A 239 25.36 -14.95 -5.27
CA VAL A 239 26.18 -14.62 -6.44
C VAL A 239 25.26 -14.07 -7.52
N CYS A 240 25.57 -12.87 -8.00
CA CYS A 240 24.90 -12.23 -9.12
C CYS A 240 25.84 -12.26 -10.35
N TYR A 241 25.29 -12.66 -11.50
CA TYR A 241 26.03 -12.75 -12.77
C TYR A 241 25.70 -11.55 -13.63
N LEU A 242 26.70 -10.78 -14.06
CA LEU A 242 26.50 -9.45 -14.57
C LEU A 242 26.90 -9.32 -16.05
N PRO A 243 26.38 -8.31 -16.77
CA PRO A 243 26.87 -7.96 -18.10
C PRO A 243 28.36 -7.58 -18.05
N LYS A 244 29.04 -7.76 -19.19
CA LYS A 244 30.41 -7.28 -19.35
C LYS A 244 30.44 -5.76 -19.19
N ASP A 245 31.41 -5.28 -18.45
CA ASP A 245 31.65 -3.84 -18.20
C ASP A 245 30.48 -3.12 -17.47
N ALA A 246 29.57 -3.88 -16.83
CA ALA A 246 28.46 -3.34 -16.06
C ALA A 246 28.94 -2.39 -14.96
N LYS A 247 28.18 -1.33 -14.73
CA LYS A 247 28.32 -0.48 -13.53
C LYS A 247 27.40 -1.01 -12.45
N VAL A 248 27.91 -1.17 -11.24
CA VAL A 248 27.21 -1.77 -10.11
C VAL A 248 27.23 -0.83 -8.92
N GLY A 249 26.04 -0.56 -8.37
CA GLY A 249 25.84 0.09 -7.09
C GLY A 249 25.06 -0.83 -6.13
N ILE A 250 25.30 -0.71 -4.84
CA ILE A 250 24.61 -1.50 -3.81
C ILE A 250 24.18 -0.57 -2.69
N SER A 251 22.95 -0.69 -2.23
CA SER A 251 22.40 0.10 -1.13
C SER A 251 21.65 -0.76 -0.13
N CYS A 252 21.86 -0.50 1.16
CA CYS A 252 21.18 -1.13 2.29
C CYS A 252 20.24 -0.14 3.02
N LYS A 253 19.77 0.89 2.35
CA LYS A 253 18.95 1.97 2.94
C LYS A 253 17.51 1.55 3.28
N LYS A 254 17.05 0.41 2.79
CA LYS A 254 15.66 -0.06 2.97
C LYS A 254 15.54 -1.16 4.04
N ALA A 255 16.12 -0.95 5.23
CA ALA A 255 15.87 -1.83 6.36
C ALA A 255 14.47 -1.60 6.94
N TYR A 256 13.76 -2.68 7.35
CA TYR A 256 12.56 -2.57 8.16
C TYR A 256 12.91 -2.15 9.60
N HIS A 257 11.97 -1.58 10.33
CA HIS A 257 12.16 -1.31 11.76
C HIS A 257 12.56 -2.58 12.51
N GLY A 258 13.43 -2.45 13.48
CA GLY A 258 14.03 -3.57 14.23
C GLY A 258 15.30 -4.13 13.61
N TRP A 259 15.76 -3.60 12.48
CA TRP A 259 16.95 -4.06 11.77
C TRP A 259 17.83 -2.93 11.28
N GLU A 260 19.11 -3.11 11.44
CA GLU A 260 20.13 -2.29 10.80
C GLU A 260 20.87 -3.10 9.74
N MET A 261 21.09 -2.50 8.57
CA MET A 261 21.86 -3.10 7.47
C MET A 261 22.90 -2.12 6.96
N ASN A 262 24.08 -2.66 6.63
CA ASN A 262 25.10 -1.90 5.92
C ASN A 262 25.91 -2.79 4.97
N VAL A 263 26.49 -2.19 3.93
CA VAL A 263 27.40 -2.85 3.00
C VAL A 263 28.82 -2.39 3.27
N ASN A 264 29.70 -3.31 3.70
CA ASN A 264 31.09 -3.01 4.07
C ASN A 264 31.21 -1.83 5.08
N GLY A 265 30.28 -1.72 6.05
CA GLY A 265 30.24 -0.65 7.05
C GLY A 265 29.69 0.70 6.56
N LYS A 266 29.09 0.75 5.36
CA LYS A 266 28.47 1.95 4.77
C LYS A 266 27.02 1.69 4.41
N ALA A 267 26.20 2.73 4.31
CA ALA A 267 24.81 2.61 3.85
C ALA A 267 24.74 2.18 2.38
N GLU A 268 25.72 2.55 1.58
CA GLU A 268 25.78 2.23 0.14
C GLU A 268 27.21 2.17 -0.40
N ILE A 269 27.36 1.46 -1.52
CA ILE A 269 28.46 1.55 -2.47
C ILE A 269 27.91 2.24 -3.72
N ALA A 270 28.42 3.42 -4.04
CA ALA A 270 28.03 4.15 -5.24
C ALA A 270 28.32 3.33 -6.51
N GLU A 271 27.54 3.60 -7.56
CA GLU A 271 27.68 2.90 -8.84
C GLU A 271 29.10 3.05 -9.40
N GLN A 272 29.74 1.92 -9.67
CA GLN A 272 31.11 1.84 -10.19
C GLN A 272 31.23 0.72 -11.21
N THR A 273 32.19 0.85 -12.15
CA THR A 273 32.45 -0.22 -13.11
C THR A 273 32.92 -1.49 -12.38
N LEU A 274 32.31 -2.63 -12.69
CA LEU A 274 32.65 -3.91 -12.10
C LEU A 274 34.09 -4.30 -12.45
N PRO A 275 34.94 -4.60 -11.46
CA PRO A 275 36.33 -5.05 -11.71
C PRO A 275 36.39 -6.36 -12.52
N GLU A 276 37.49 -6.58 -13.26
CA GLU A 276 37.69 -7.82 -14.03
C GLU A 276 37.58 -9.11 -13.20
N LYS A 277 37.98 -9.05 -11.94
CA LYS A 277 37.93 -10.18 -10.99
C LYS A 277 36.61 -10.29 -10.24
N GLY A 278 35.57 -9.55 -10.67
CA GLY A 278 34.32 -9.42 -9.92
C GLY A 278 34.44 -8.49 -8.71
N LEU A 279 33.36 -8.39 -7.95
CA LEU A 279 33.26 -7.57 -6.74
C LEU A 279 32.76 -8.45 -5.59
N LYS A 280 33.45 -8.39 -4.44
CA LYS A 280 33.02 -9.06 -3.20
C LYS A 280 32.61 -8.01 -2.18
N VAL A 281 31.46 -8.17 -1.60
CA VAL A 281 30.92 -7.29 -0.57
C VAL A 281 30.38 -8.10 0.61
N THR A 282 30.32 -7.48 1.79
CA THR A 282 29.71 -8.07 2.97
C THR A 282 28.57 -7.18 3.43
N ILE A 283 27.37 -7.77 3.53
CA ILE A 283 26.23 -7.14 4.17
C ILE A 283 26.26 -7.53 5.65
N ASN A 284 26.35 -6.54 6.52
CA ASN A 284 26.18 -6.74 7.96
C ASN A 284 24.74 -6.45 8.31
N ILE A 285 24.16 -7.32 9.12
CA ILE A 285 22.76 -7.26 9.58
C ILE A 285 22.75 -7.43 11.09
N THR A 286 22.18 -6.48 11.80
CA THR A 286 22.03 -6.51 13.27
C THR A 286 20.62 -6.20 13.67
N ALA A 287 20.12 -6.89 14.72
CA ALA A 287 18.84 -6.56 15.34
C ALA A 287 18.96 -5.30 16.19
N ASP A 288 18.00 -4.39 16.06
CA ASP A 288 17.82 -3.24 16.96
C ASP A 288 16.91 -3.65 18.12
N ASN A 289 17.53 -3.93 19.28
CA ASN A 289 16.82 -4.40 20.47
C ASN A 289 16.02 -3.30 21.22
N GLU A 290 16.26 -2.03 20.86
CA GLU A 290 15.50 -0.90 21.43
C GLU A 290 14.29 -0.53 20.57
N ASN A 291 14.13 -1.20 19.44
CA ASN A 291 13.03 -0.96 18.53
C ASN A 291 11.66 -1.20 19.15
N LYS A 292 10.76 -0.22 18.99
CA LYS A 292 9.36 -0.29 19.48
C LYS A 292 8.35 -0.56 18.34
N TYR A 293 8.75 -0.46 17.10
CA TYR A 293 7.88 -0.59 15.92
C TYR A 293 7.65 -2.06 15.60
N GLN A 294 6.39 -2.44 15.35
CA GLN A 294 6.00 -3.80 15.05
C GLN A 294 5.18 -3.84 13.77
N TYR A 295 5.55 -4.73 12.85
CA TYR A 295 4.78 -4.97 11.63
C TYR A 295 3.70 -6.00 11.92
N LEU A 296 2.47 -5.55 12.10
CA LEU A 296 1.35 -6.47 12.33
C LEU A 296 0.91 -7.15 11.03
N PHE A 297 1.03 -6.45 9.90
CA PHE A 297 0.81 -7.00 8.57
C PHE A 297 1.81 -6.39 7.60
N TYR A 298 2.54 -7.23 6.89
CA TYR A 298 3.41 -6.78 5.80
C TYR A 298 2.62 -6.62 4.51
N SER A 299 2.86 -5.54 3.77
CA SER A 299 2.17 -5.24 2.53
C SER A 299 3.18 -5.03 1.38
N PRO A 300 3.02 -5.74 0.26
CA PRO A 300 2.12 -6.87 0.10
C PRO A 300 2.55 -8.09 0.93
N ASP A 301 1.61 -9.02 1.14
CA ASP A 301 1.92 -10.31 1.76
C ASP A 301 2.72 -11.24 0.82
N GLU A 302 2.91 -12.51 1.18
CA GLU A 302 3.64 -13.49 0.38
C GLU A 302 2.94 -13.84 -0.94
N GLU A 303 1.62 -13.65 -1.01
CA GLU A 303 0.82 -13.85 -2.23
C GLU A 303 0.77 -12.57 -3.09
N GLY A 304 1.38 -11.49 -2.62
CA GLY A 304 1.43 -10.19 -3.27
C GLY A 304 0.13 -9.39 -3.12
N ILE A 305 -0.65 -9.66 -2.08
CA ILE A 305 -1.91 -8.98 -1.77
C ILE A 305 -1.64 -7.84 -0.78
N PRO A 306 -2.06 -6.59 -1.07
CA PRO A 306 -1.81 -5.46 -0.20
C PRO A 306 -2.78 -5.39 0.97
N TYR A 307 -2.27 -4.91 2.11
CA TYR A 307 -3.03 -4.44 3.26
C TYR A 307 -3.12 -2.91 3.22
N ARG A 308 -4.23 -2.34 3.70
CA ARG A 308 -4.45 -0.90 3.77
C ARG A 308 -5.38 -0.54 4.94
N ILE A 309 -5.51 0.75 5.24
CA ILE A 309 -6.55 1.38 6.09
C ILE A 309 -6.55 0.88 7.53
N PRO A 310 -5.69 1.43 8.39
CA PRO A 310 -5.56 1.03 9.79
C PRO A 310 -6.72 1.52 10.66
N ALA A 311 -7.17 0.67 11.57
CA ALA A 311 -8.07 0.99 12.68
C ALA A 311 -7.59 0.26 13.95
N ILE A 312 -7.56 0.93 15.09
CA ILE A 312 -7.06 0.36 16.36
C ILE A 312 -7.95 0.78 17.53
N VAL A 313 -8.25 -0.16 18.43
CA VAL A 313 -9.00 0.10 19.67
C VAL A 313 -8.52 -0.75 20.83
N THR A 314 -8.81 -0.31 22.05
CA THR A 314 -8.60 -1.05 23.29
C THR A 314 -9.94 -1.38 23.92
N THR A 315 -10.18 -2.63 24.31
CA THR A 315 -11.41 -3.09 24.95
C THR A 315 -11.42 -2.78 26.46
N ALA A 316 -12.59 -2.86 27.08
CA ALA A 316 -12.77 -2.64 28.53
C ALA A 316 -11.89 -3.54 29.40
N ASN A 317 -11.67 -4.79 28.99
CA ASN A 317 -10.77 -5.73 29.65
C ASN A 317 -9.30 -5.59 29.23
N GLY A 318 -8.98 -4.60 28.39
CA GLY A 318 -7.61 -4.22 28.06
C GLY A 318 -6.94 -5.03 26.94
N TYR A 319 -7.69 -5.70 26.06
CA TYR A 319 -7.14 -6.21 24.80
C TYR A 319 -7.04 -5.09 23.77
N VAL A 320 -5.98 -5.11 22.98
CA VAL A 320 -5.78 -4.18 21.87
C VAL A 320 -6.07 -4.88 20.55
N PHE A 321 -6.87 -4.26 19.68
CA PHE A 321 -7.27 -4.78 18.38
C PHE A 321 -6.75 -3.88 17.28
N ALA A 322 -6.07 -4.47 16.30
CA ALA A 322 -5.66 -3.85 15.05
C ALA A 322 -6.46 -4.47 13.89
N ILE A 323 -7.18 -3.64 13.15
CA ILE A 323 -8.06 -4.04 12.06
C ILE A 323 -7.69 -3.25 10.80
N ASN A 324 -7.79 -3.87 9.63
CA ASN A 324 -7.43 -3.22 8.36
C ASN A 324 -8.03 -3.96 7.15
N ASP A 325 -8.01 -3.31 5.98
CA ASP A 325 -8.31 -3.92 4.71
C ASP A 325 -7.25 -4.95 4.32
N TYR A 326 -7.69 -6.03 3.71
CA TYR A 326 -6.92 -6.95 2.89
C TYR A 326 -7.52 -6.96 1.49
N ARG A 327 -6.73 -6.73 0.44
CA ARG A 327 -7.24 -6.36 -0.89
C ARG A 327 -6.87 -7.37 -1.98
N PRO A 328 -7.52 -8.55 -2.07
CA PRO A 328 -7.28 -9.53 -3.14
C PRO A 328 -7.47 -8.95 -4.55
N CYS A 329 -8.36 -7.99 -4.73
CA CYS A 329 -8.52 -7.29 -6.01
C CYS A 329 -7.31 -6.39 -6.38
N GLY A 330 -6.35 -6.17 -5.48
CA GLY A 330 -5.18 -5.31 -5.69
C GLY A 330 -5.50 -3.82 -5.77
N ASN A 331 -6.72 -3.41 -5.45
CA ASN A 331 -7.21 -2.04 -5.58
C ASN A 331 -8.08 -1.64 -4.38
N ASP A 332 -8.68 -0.47 -4.42
CA ASP A 332 -9.55 0.09 -3.39
C ASP A 332 -10.89 -0.65 -3.31
N ILE A 333 -11.62 -0.43 -2.19
CA ILE A 333 -13.01 -0.89 -2.05
C ILE A 333 -13.84 -0.41 -3.25
N GLY A 334 -14.72 -1.28 -3.78
CA GLY A 334 -15.58 -1.00 -4.94
C GLY A 334 -15.01 -1.49 -6.29
N PHE A 335 -13.79 -2.05 -6.32
CA PHE A 335 -13.20 -2.62 -7.53
C PHE A 335 -13.23 -4.15 -7.57
N GLY A 336 -13.58 -4.79 -6.47
CA GLY A 336 -13.64 -6.24 -6.34
C GLY A 336 -13.54 -6.65 -4.89
N GLU A 337 -12.97 -7.82 -4.66
CA GLU A 337 -12.82 -8.43 -3.34
C GLU A 337 -11.88 -7.61 -2.45
N VAL A 338 -12.41 -7.18 -1.33
CA VAL A 338 -11.69 -6.59 -0.21
C VAL A 338 -12.25 -7.21 1.06
N ASP A 339 -11.37 -7.64 1.96
CA ASP A 339 -11.70 -8.28 3.21
C ASP A 339 -11.30 -7.41 4.39
N LEU A 340 -11.90 -7.65 5.56
CA LEU A 340 -11.41 -7.09 6.81
C LEU A 340 -10.64 -8.14 7.58
N MET A 341 -9.39 -7.81 7.91
CA MET A 341 -8.49 -8.65 8.70
C MET A 341 -8.25 -8.02 10.07
N MET A 342 -8.07 -8.84 11.09
CA MET A 342 -7.69 -8.37 12.43
C MET A 342 -6.55 -9.19 13.03
N ARG A 343 -5.80 -8.53 13.93
CA ARG A 343 -5.03 -9.15 15.00
C ARG A 343 -5.47 -8.54 16.32
N HIS A 344 -5.40 -9.30 17.40
CA HIS A 344 -5.56 -8.75 18.74
C HIS A 344 -4.37 -9.12 19.61
N SER A 345 -4.14 -8.35 20.68
CA SER A 345 -3.16 -8.72 21.68
C SER A 345 -3.56 -10.03 22.36
N THR A 346 -2.59 -10.90 22.65
CA THR A 346 -2.84 -12.16 23.39
C THR A 346 -2.81 -11.96 24.89
N LYS A 347 -2.38 -10.79 25.37
CA LYS A 347 -2.36 -10.35 26.76
C LYS A 347 -3.11 -9.04 26.89
N ALA A 348 -3.75 -8.84 28.04
CA ALA A 348 -4.66 -7.74 28.26
C ALA A 348 -4.43 -7.06 29.62
N GLY A 349 -4.93 -5.84 29.77
CA GLY A 349 -4.89 -5.09 31.03
C GLY A 349 -3.48 -5.00 31.60
N LYS A 350 -3.29 -5.44 32.83
CA LYS A 350 -1.98 -5.41 33.52
C LYS A 350 -0.93 -6.37 32.92
N GLU A 351 -1.36 -7.37 32.16
CA GLU A 351 -0.45 -8.32 31.51
C GLU A 351 -0.04 -7.85 30.10
N TRP A 352 -0.62 -6.77 29.60
CA TRP A 352 -0.26 -6.16 28.35
C TRP A 352 1.24 -5.80 28.32
N ASN A 353 1.95 -6.28 27.31
CA ASN A 353 3.39 -6.10 27.17
C ASN A 353 3.81 -5.39 25.88
N GLY A 354 2.85 -4.98 25.06
CA GLY A 354 3.10 -4.32 23.78
C GLY A 354 3.59 -5.22 22.64
N HIS A 355 3.79 -6.52 22.85
CA HIS A 355 4.52 -7.36 21.88
C HIS A 355 3.81 -8.63 21.43
N SER A 356 2.79 -9.08 22.19
CA SER A 356 2.17 -10.38 21.96
C SER A 356 0.87 -10.24 21.18
N TRP A 357 0.87 -10.65 19.92
CA TRP A 357 -0.27 -10.56 19.01
C TRP A 357 -0.74 -11.94 18.55
N SER A 358 -2.05 -12.07 18.28
CA SER A 358 -2.65 -13.25 17.69
C SER A 358 -2.19 -13.44 16.24
N GLU A 359 -2.43 -14.62 15.66
CA GLU A 359 -2.42 -14.78 14.21
C GLU A 359 -3.48 -13.90 13.56
N PRO A 360 -3.32 -13.53 12.26
CA PRO A 360 -4.33 -12.78 11.50
C PRO A 360 -5.63 -13.58 11.40
N VAL A 361 -6.76 -12.90 11.56
CA VAL A 361 -8.10 -13.50 11.43
C VAL A 361 -8.94 -12.64 10.47
N LYS A 362 -9.56 -13.26 9.48
CA LYS A 362 -10.54 -12.60 8.61
C LYS A 362 -11.86 -12.46 9.37
N ILE A 363 -12.38 -11.23 9.48
CA ILE A 363 -13.62 -10.92 10.19
C ILE A 363 -14.79 -10.53 9.28
N ALA A 364 -14.49 -10.15 8.03
CA ALA A 364 -15.47 -10.00 6.97
C ALA A 364 -14.83 -10.47 5.66
N ASP A 365 -15.52 -11.33 4.95
CA ASP A 365 -15.07 -11.98 3.71
C ASP A 365 -15.81 -11.37 2.51
N GLY A 366 -15.09 -10.59 1.71
CA GLY A 366 -15.59 -10.08 0.45
C GLY A 366 -15.64 -11.20 -0.59
N LEU A 367 -16.76 -11.39 -1.25
CA LEU A 367 -16.97 -12.49 -2.19
C LEU A 367 -16.55 -12.16 -3.62
N GLY A 368 -16.10 -10.93 -3.88
CA GLY A 368 -15.65 -10.49 -5.20
C GLY A 368 -16.69 -10.80 -6.29
N LYS A 369 -16.28 -11.54 -7.31
CA LYS A 369 -17.15 -11.96 -8.42
C LYS A 369 -18.17 -13.04 -8.05
N GLU A 370 -17.97 -13.72 -6.93
CA GLU A 370 -18.84 -14.78 -6.42
C GLU A 370 -20.01 -14.20 -5.61
N ALA A 371 -20.04 -12.89 -5.38
CA ALA A 371 -21.08 -12.21 -4.60
C ALA A 371 -22.46 -12.38 -5.23
N THR A 372 -23.41 -12.93 -4.46
CA THR A 372 -24.82 -13.07 -4.85
C THR A 372 -25.59 -11.76 -4.74
N GLU A 373 -25.14 -10.87 -3.87
CA GLU A 373 -25.64 -9.52 -3.67
C GLU A 373 -24.48 -8.52 -3.76
N THR A 374 -24.72 -7.35 -4.35
CA THR A 374 -23.63 -6.39 -4.64
C THR A 374 -22.90 -5.88 -3.40
N TRP A 375 -23.57 -5.81 -2.26
CA TRP A 375 -22.97 -5.36 -0.99
C TRP A 375 -21.96 -6.36 -0.42
N LEU A 376 -22.06 -7.64 -0.79
CA LEU A 376 -21.13 -8.70 -0.38
C LEU A 376 -19.84 -8.74 -1.21
N THR A 377 -19.70 -7.90 -2.23
CA THR A 377 -18.51 -7.93 -3.11
C THR A 377 -17.22 -7.63 -2.36
N GLY A 378 -17.25 -6.72 -1.40
CA GLY A 378 -16.10 -6.38 -0.59
C GLY A 378 -16.48 -5.55 0.62
N PHE A 379 -15.61 -5.55 1.63
CA PHE A 379 -15.71 -4.76 2.86
C PHE A 379 -14.40 -4.02 3.08
N GLY A 380 -14.46 -2.71 3.27
CA GLY A 380 -13.26 -1.89 3.44
C GLY A 380 -13.49 -0.64 4.27
N ASP A 381 -12.42 0.11 4.50
CA ASP A 381 -12.43 1.34 5.29
C ASP A 381 -13.07 1.14 6.69
N PRO A 382 -12.53 0.22 7.54
CA PRO A 382 -13.13 -0.07 8.84
C PRO A 382 -13.07 1.15 9.77
N ALA A 383 -14.20 1.46 10.40
CA ALA A 383 -14.30 2.39 11.51
C ALA A 383 -14.78 1.63 12.75
N VAL A 384 -13.99 1.71 13.84
CA VAL A 384 -14.15 0.81 14.98
C VAL A 384 -14.31 1.54 16.31
N VAL A 385 -15.08 0.94 17.23
CA VAL A 385 -15.19 1.35 18.63
C VAL A 385 -15.32 0.14 19.52
N ALA A 386 -14.55 0.10 20.61
CA ALA A 386 -14.74 -0.84 21.68
C ALA A 386 -15.61 -0.20 22.78
N ASP A 387 -16.63 -0.91 23.27
CA ASP A 387 -17.44 -0.41 24.37
C ASP A 387 -16.58 -0.30 25.64
N ARG A 388 -16.66 0.84 26.32
CA ARG A 388 -15.83 1.13 27.50
C ARG A 388 -16.17 0.32 28.75
N GLU A 389 -17.36 -0.31 28.78
CA GLU A 389 -17.83 -1.11 29.91
C GLU A 389 -18.02 -2.60 29.58
N ARG A 390 -18.08 -2.94 28.28
CA ARG A 390 -18.37 -4.29 27.78
C ARG A 390 -17.24 -4.79 26.88
N ASN A 391 -17.08 -6.10 26.85
CA ASN A 391 -16.12 -6.75 25.96
C ASN A 391 -16.75 -6.97 24.57
N GLU A 392 -17.07 -5.86 23.92
CA GLU A 392 -17.72 -5.81 22.63
C GLU A 392 -17.08 -4.69 21.76
N ILE A 393 -16.86 -4.98 20.50
CA ILE A 393 -16.37 -4.02 19.50
C ILE A 393 -17.42 -3.94 18.39
N LEU A 394 -17.80 -2.72 18.01
CA LEU A 394 -18.54 -2.42 16.79
C LEU A 394 -17.55 -2.09 15.69
N VAL A 395 -17.73 -2.72 14.53
CA VAL A 395 -17.01 -2.40 13.29
C VAL A 395 -18.04 -1.94 12.27
N MET A 396 -17.89 -0.72 11.78
CA MET A 396 -18.60 -0.20 10.62
C MET A 396 -17.66 -0.23 9.42
N SER A 397 -18.17 -0.49 8.22
CA SER A 397 -17.37 -0.50 6.99
C SER A 397 -18.14 0.02 5.79
N VAL A 398 -17.42 0.52 4.81
CA VAL A 398 -17.97 0.66 3.45
C VAL A 398 -17.98 -0.72 2.82
N CYS A 399 -19.01 -1.02 2.00
CA CYS A 399 -19.09 -2.31 1.32
C CYS A 399 -19.61 -2.17 -0.11
N GLY A 400 -19.47 -3.25 -0.89
CA GLY A 400 -20.03 -3.36 -2.22
C GLY A 400 -19.02 -3.28 -3.37
N ASN A 401 -19.55 -3.07 -4.57
CA ASN A 401 -18.79 -3.18 -5.83
C ASN A 401 -18.60 -1.84 -6.56
N ARG A 402 -18.85 -0.71 -5.91
CA ARG A 402 -18.70 0.62 -6.51
C ARG A 402 -18.21 1.65 -5.50
N VAL A 403 -17.52 2.66 -6.00
CA VAL A 403 -17.09 3.83 -5.23
C VAL A 403 -17.43 5.12 -5.99
N CYS A 404 -17.76 6.17 -5.26
CA CYS A 404 -18.25 7.42 -5.85
C CYS A 404 -17.19 8.12 -6.74
N TRP A 405 -15.92 8.12 -6.39
CA TRP A 405 -14.88 8.81 -7.15
C TRP A 405 -14.47 8.17 -8.48
N HIS A 406 -15.06 7.04 -8.85
CA HIS A 406 -14.83 6.40 -10.14
C HIS A 406 -15.99 6.61 -11.13
N GLY A 407 -16.48 7.84 -11.24
CA GLY A 407 -17.55 8.22 -12.16
C GLY A 407 -18.97 7.87 -11.66
N ASN A 408 -19.11 7.44 -10.42
CA ASN A 408 -20.38 7.06 -9.81
C ASN A 408 -20.99 8.16 -8.91
N TYR A 409 -20.52 9.39 -9.03
CA TYR A 409 -21.01 10.51 -8.22
C TYR A 409 -22.49 10.75 -8.42
N GLY A 410 -23.24 10.72 -7.33
CA GLY A 410 -24.66 11.06 -7.31
C GLY A 410 -25.55 10.23 -8.22
N ALA A 411 -25.08 9.10 -8.71
CA ALA A 411 -25.82 8.26 -9.66
C ALA A 411 -27.05 7.59 -9.04
N GLY A 412 -27.16 7.57 -7.72
CA GLY A 412 -28.26 6.93 -7.03
C GLY A 412 -28.49 7.46 -5.62
N THR A 413 -29.48 6.89 -4.97
CA THR A 413 -29.79 7.07 -3.55
C THR A 413 -29.86 5.70 -2.88
N ALA A 414 -30.05 5.65 -1.58
CA ALA A 414 -30.18 4.37 -0.86
C ALA A 414 -31.31 3.48 -1.39
N GLU A 415 -32.36 4.06 -1.94
CA GLU A 415 -33.47 3.33 -2.56
C GLU A 415 -33.18 2.84 -3.98
N ASN A 416 -32.11 3.33 -4.61
CA ASN A 416 -31.70 2.88 -5.93
C ASN A 416 -30.75 1.67 -5.79
N PRO A 417 -31.08 0.49 -6.37
CA PRO A 417 -30.20 -0.67 -6.33
C PRO A 417 -28.83 -0.46 -7.00
N GLU A 418 -28.69 0.58 -7.82
CA GLU A 418 -27.42 1.00 -8.40
C GLU A 418 -26.63 2.00 -7.53
N ASN A 419 -27.07 2.25 -6.29
CA ASN A 419 -26.35 3.11 -5.36
C ASN A 419 -24.88 2.66 -5.24
N PRO A 420 -23.91 3.55 -5.48
CA PRO A 420 -22.51 3.14 -5.60
C PRO A 420 -21.89 2.71 -4.26
N ASN A 421 -22.22 3.39 -3.15
CA ASN A 421 -21.60 3.13 -1.84
C ASN A 421 -22.62 2.57 -0.86
N ARG A 422 -22.29 1.43 -0.30
CA ARG A 422 -23.09 0.75 0.73
C ARG A 422 -22.33 0.68 2.03
N MET A 423 -23.03 0.43 3.12
CA MET A 423 -22.49 0.34 4.46
C MET A 423 -22.88 -0.96 5.14
N ALA A 424 -21.94 -1.51 5.88
CA ALA A 424 -22.16 -2.69 6.69
C ALA A 424 -21.69 -2.46 8.13
N ARG A 425 -22.22 -3.26 9.04
CA ARG A 425 -21.71 -3.38 10.42
C ARG A 425 -21.46 -4.85 10.74
N LEU A 426 -20.54 -5.09 11.65
CA LEU A 426 -20.35 -6.36 12.35
C LEU A 426 -19.91 -6.09 13.80
N ARG A 427 -19.97 -7.12 14.63
CA ARG A 427 -19.52 -7.05 16.03
C ARG A 427 -18.45 -8.08 16.30
N ILE A 428 -17.50 -7.73 17.17
CA ILE A 428 -16.54 -8.68 17.71
C ILE A 428 -16.84 -8.77 19.21
N ILE A 429 -17.19 -9.96 19.68
CA ILE A 429 -17.68 -10.18 21.02
C ILE A 429 -16.77 -11.21 21.71
N PHE A 430 -16.46 -10.97 22.98
CA PHE A 430 -15.73 -11.95 23.78
C PHE A 430 -16.69 -13.05 24.25
N ASN A 431 -16.40 -14.29 23.84
CA ASN A 431 -17.13 -15.46 24.27
C ASN A 431 -16.49 -15.99 25.58
N GLU A 432 -17.18 -15.81 26.70
CA GLU A 432 -16.71 -16.21 28.04
C GLU A 432 -16.53 -17.73 28.18
N GLU A 433 -17.30 -18.54 27.42
CA GLU A 433 -17.22 -20.01 27.51
C GLU A 433 -15.97 -20.54 26.79
N THR A 434 -15.63 -19.96 25.63
CA THR A 434 -14.47 -20.38 24.81
C THR A 434 -13.22 -19.56 25.13
N CYS A 435 -13.35 -18.47 25.87
CA CYS A 435 -12.32 -17.45 26.10
C CYS A 435 -11.73 -16.93 24.79
N LYS A 436 -12.57 -16.73 23.76
CA LYS A 436 -12.15 -16.26 22.45
C LYS A 436 -12.97 -15.05 22.01
N TRP A 437 -12.35 -14.26 21.15
CA TRP A 437 -13.03 -13.19 20.43
C TRP A 437 -13.63 -13.75 19.13
N GLU A 438 -14.92 -13.50 18.92
CA GLU A 438 -15.68 -14.02 17.80
C GLU A 438 -16.35 -12.86 17.04
N ALA A 439 -16.21 -12.83 15.71
CA ALA A 439 -16.88 -11.85 14.85
C ALA A 439 -18.25 -12.39 14.41
N THR A 440 -19.27 -11.53 14.45
CA THR A 440 -20.58 -11.82 13.83
C THR A 440 -20.45 -11.73 12.30
N GLN A 441 -21.45 -12.29 11.59
CA GLN A 441 -21.57 -12.04 10.17
C GLN A 441 -21.85 -10.54 9.93
N PRO A 442 -21.32 -9.95 8.84
CA PRO A 442 -21.67 -8.59 8.44
C PRO A 442 -23.17 -8.43 8.16
N GLU A 443 -23.69 -7.26 8.49
CA GLU A 443 -25.07 -6.86 8.22
C GLU A 443 -25.07 -5.57 7.38
N GLU A 444 -25.84 -5.51 6.30
CA GLU A 444 -26.00 -4.27 5.53
C GLU A 444 -26.85 -3.26 6.30
N VAL A 445 -26.35 -2.02 6.45
CA VAL A 445 -27.04 -0.92 7.15
C VAL A 445 -27.28 0.31 6.25
N THR A 446 -27.11 0.17 4.97
CA THR A 446 -27.31 1.23 3.97
C THR A 446 -28.68 1.91 4.15
N TYR A 447 -29.73 1.10 4.30
CA TYR A 447 -31.12 1.56 4.40
C TYR A 447 -31.51 2.10 5.81
N GLU A 448 -30.62 1.97 6.79
CA GLU A 448 -30.77 2.59 8.11
C GLU A 448 -30.18 4.02 8.12
N ILE A 449 -29.07 4.24 7.38
CA ILE A 449 -28.27 5.47 7.46
C ILE A 449 -28.67 6.52 6.41
N TYR A 450 -28.83 6.13 5.14
CA TYR A 450 -29.14 7.10 4.07
C TYR A 450 -30.46 7.87 4.28
N PRO A 451 -31.52 7.30 4.86
CA PRO A 451 -32.75 8.05 5.15
C PRO A 451 -32.58 9.24 6.11
N LEU A 452 -31.50 9.25 6.93
CA LEU A 452 -31.17 10.37 7.82
C LEU A 452 -30.80 11.66 7.05
N PHE A 453 -30.49 11.53 5.75
CA PHE A 453 -30.09 12.61 4.87
C PHE A 453 -31.21 13.05 3.90
N LYS A 454 -32.45 12.79 4.24
CA LYS A 454 -33.62 13.32 3.55
C LYS A 454 -34.13 14.58 4.25
N ASP A 455 -34.47 15.57 3.45
CA ASP A 455 -35.14 16.79 3.98
C ASP A 455 -36.60 16.49 4.41
N LYS A 456 -37.23 17.51 4.96
CA LYS A 456 -38.63 17.44 5.40
C LYS A 456 -39.62 17.08 4.28
N ASP A 457 -39.26 17.31 3.03
CA ASP A 457 -40.07 17.00 1.85
C ASP A 457 -39.72 15.59 1.30
N GLY A 458 -38.84 14.84 1.98
CA GLY A 458 -38.43 13.48 1.64
C GLY A 458 -37.40 13.41 0.51
N LYS A 459 -36.81 14.53 0.08
CA LYS A 459 -35.78 14.58 -0.95
C LYS A 459 -34.44 14.15 -0.36
N ALA A 460 -33.80 13.19 -1.02
CA ALA A 460 -32.46 12.75 -0.66
C ALA A 460 -31.41 13.80 -1.07
N HIS A 461 -30.60 14.23 -0.11
CA HIS A 461 -29.49 15.15 -0.34
C HIS A 461 -28.16 14.42 -0.65
N VAL A 462 -27.98 13.20 -0.16
CA VAL A 462 -26.77 12.39 -0.31
C VAL A 462 -26.96 11.28 -1.31
N GLY A 463 -26.14 11.24 -2.34
CA GLY A 463 -26.13 10.20 -3.37
C GLY A 463 -25.11 9.09 -3.11
N SER A 464 -24.02 9.43 -2.41
CA SER A 464 -22.98 8.47 -2.01
C SER A 464 -22.40 8.87 -0.66
N MET A 465 -21.92 7.88 0.09
CA MET A 465 -21.38 8.13 1.44
C MET A 465 -20.23 7.17 1.75
N PHE A 466 -19.24 7.68 2.50
CA PHE A 466 -18.13 6.93 3.04
C PHE A 466 -18.03 7.12 4.55
N ILE A 467 -17.64 6.07 5.26
CA ILE A 467 -17.33 6.16 6.69
C ILE A 467 -15.90 6.67 6.84
N GLY A 468 -15.66 7.52 7.81
CA GLY A 468 -14.31 7.94 8.19
C GLY A 468 -13.57 6.78 8.86
N ALA A 469 -12.76 6.03 8.07
CA ALA A 469 -12.04 4.85 8.54
C ALA A 469 -11.09 5.14 9.72
N GLY A 470 -10.91 4.20 10.64
CA GLY A 470 -10.12 4.29 11.87
C GLY A 470 -11.01 4.16 13.11
N ARG A 471 -11.04 5.13 14.01
CA ARG A 471 -11.79 5.04 15.26
C ARG A 471 -13.13 5.78 15.19
N ILE A 472 -14.18 5.16 15.72
CA ILE A 472 -15.44 5.80 16.15
C ILE A 472 -15.20 6.26 17.59
N ALA A 473 -15.51 7.51 17.92
CA ALA A 473 -15.35 8.03 19.26
C ALA A 473 -16.51 7.56 20.16
N GLN A 474 -16.19 7.21 21.42
CA GLN A 474 -17.21 6.95 22.44
C GLN A 474 -17.13 8.01 23.54
N SER A 475 -18.28 8.59 23.89
CA SER A 475 -18.37 9.57 24.97
C SER A 475 -17.87 9.00 26.29
N SER A 476 -17.23 9.85 27.06
CA SER A 476 -16.85 9.58 28.45
C SER A 476 -17.87 10.13 29.45
N MET A 477 -18.77 10.99 28.99
CA MET A 477 -19.69 11.76 29.82
C MET A 477 -21.15 11.42 29.58
N ILE A 478 -21.54 11.18 28.32
CA ILE A 478 -22.93 11.08 27.91
C ILE A 478 -23.30 9.58 27.82
N LYS A 479 -24.11 9.13 28.77
CA LYS A 479 -24.65 7.77 28.80
C LYS A 479 -26.17 7.84 28.72
N VAL A 480 -26.74 7.20 27.70
CA VAL A 480 -28.18 7.12 27.49
C VAL A 480 -28.60 5.67 27.52
N GLY A 481 -29.48 5.33 28.47
CA GLY A 481 -29.83 3.93 28.70
C GLY A 481 -28.62 3.11 29.18
N GLU A 482 -28.29 2.07 28.43
CA GLU A 482 -27.23 1.12 28.80
C GLU A 482 -25.85 1.47 28.24
N TYR A 483 -25.78 2.34 27.20
CA TYR A 483 -24.54 2.62 26.47
C TYR A 483 -24.12 4.08 26.59
N TYR A 484 -22.81 4.30 26.54
CA TYR A 484 -22.28 5.62 26.25
C TYR A 484 -22.46 5.95 24.79
N ARG A 485 -22.85 7.19 24.49
CA ARG A 485 -23.05 7.69 23.12
C ARG A 485 -21.78 7.49 22.30
N ILE A 486 -21.91 7.03 21.05
CA ILE A 486 -20.84 6.93 20.10
C ILE A 486 -21.04 7.90 18.95
N TYR A 487 -19.93 8.35 18.33
CA TYR A 487 -19.91 9.33 17.24
C TYR A 487 -19.15 8.75 16.04
N CYS A 488 -19.86 8.57 14.93
CA CYS A 488 -19.31 8.09 13.67
C CYS A 488 -19.35 9.23 12.64
N ALA A 489 -18.17 9.64 12.16
CA ALA A 489 -18.11 10.67 11.13
C ALA A 489 -18.23 10.06 9.72
N VAL A 490 -18.92 10.76 8.82
CA VAL A 490 -19.17 10.32 7.45
C VAL A 490 -18.81 11.42 6.44
N TRP A 491 -18.24 10.99 5.33
CA TRP A 491 -18.00 11.79 4.14
C TRP A 491 -19.12 11.51 3.15
N ALA A 492 -19.85 12.54 2.74
CA ALA A 492 -21.03 12.43 1.92
C ALA A 492 -20.88 13.20 0.62
N VAL A 493 -21.40 12.67 -0.48
CA VAL A 493 -21.44 13.31 -1.79
C VAL A 493 -22.85 13.72 -2.13
N GLU A 494 -23.05 14.99 -2.52
CA GLU A 494 -24.36 15.54 -2.89
C GLU A 494 -24.95 14.81 -4.10
N THR A 495 -26.25 14.54 -4.05
CA THR A 495 -26.97 13.90 -5.15
C THR A 495 -26.85 14.70 -6.44
N GLY A 496 -26.36 14.06 -7.50
CA GLY A 496 -26.20 14.67 -8.83
C GLY A 496 -25.05 15.67 -8.95
N SER A 497 -24.13 15.72 -7.98
CA SER A 497 -23.00 16.65 -7.92
C SER A 497 -21.71 15.93 -7.58
N TYR A 498 -20.56 16.63 -7.74
CA TYR A 498 -19.25 16.22 -7.24
C TYR A 498 -18.91 16.88 -5.90
N ARG A 499 -19.82 17.68 -5.34
CA ARG A 499 -19.59 18.33 -4.05
C ARG A 499 -19.67 17.30 -2.94
N HIS A 500 -18.72 17.36 -2.02
CA HIS A 500 -18.67 16.47 -0.86
C HIS A 500 -18.61 17.29 0.44
N HIS A 501 -19.16 16.71 1.49
CA HIS A 501 -19.38 17.34 2.76
C HIS A 501 -19.29 16.31 3.88
N ASN A 502 -18.92 16.73 5.08
CA ASN A 502 -18.82 15.85 6.21
C ASN A 502 -19.94 16.09 7.21
N TYR A 503 -20.38 15.00 7.82
CA TYR A 503 -21.36 14.97 8.88
C TYR A 503 -20.90 14.06 10.01
N ALA A 504 -21.51 14.19 11.19
CA ALA A 504 -21.36 13.28 12.30
C ALA A 504 -22.69 12.58 12.56
N LEU A 505 -22.64 11.26 12.71
CA LEU A 505 -23.73 10.45 13.21
C LEU A 505 -23.49 10.14 14.69
N TYR A 506 -24.55 9.93 15.46
CA TYR A 506 -24.45 9.40 16.81
C TYR A 506 -25.38 8.20 17.03
N SER A 507 -25.03 7.37 18.01
CA SER A 507 -25.87 6.26 18.46
C SER A 507 -25.79 6.17 19.98
N ASP A 508 -26.95 5.93 20.60
CA ASP A 508 -27.13 5.72 22.05
C ASP A 508 -27.34 4.24 22.42
N ASP A 509 -27.31 3.35 21.43
CA ASP A 509 -27.51 1.91 21.58
C ASP A 509 -26.37 1.07 20.96
N PHE A 510 -25.17 1.67 20.93
CA PHE A 510 -23.93 1.07 20.43
C PHE A 510 -24.07 0.60 18.96
N GLY A 511 -24.60 1.50 18.11
CA GLY A 511 -24.67 1.32 16.65
C GLY A 511 -25.78 0.39 16.16
N LYS A 512 -26.79 0.09 16.99
CA LYS A 512 -28.02 -0.59 16.54
C LYS A 512 -28.87 0.36 15.74
N THR A 513 -28.99 1.62 16.21
CA THR A 513 -29.65 2.71 15.50
C THR A 513 -28.73 3.93 15.42
N TRP A 514 -28.90 4.72 14.37
CA TRP A 514 -28.11 5.92 14.12
C TRP A 514 -28.99 7.14 13.96
N ASN A 515 -28.46 8.30 14.35
CA ASN A 515 -29.09 9.61 14.18
C ASN A 515 -28.04 10.61 13.68
N LEU A 516 -28.48 11.66 13.01
CA LEU A 516 -27.63 12.77 12.61
C LEU A 516 -27.35 13.67 13.82
N LEU A 517 -26.08 14.00 14.07
CA LEU A 517 -25.70 14.96 15.10
C LEU A 517 -25.83 16.38 14.56
N GLY A 518 -26.80 17.13 15.09
CA GLY A 518 -27.23 18.41 14.58
C GLY A 518 -28.31 18.27 13.49
N GLU A 519 -28.67 19.38 12.87
CA GLU A 519 -29.69 19.43 11.85
C GLU A 519 -29.09 19.23 10.45
N LEU A 520 -29.83 18.57 9.56
CA LEU A 520 -29.57 18.61 8.14
C LEU A 520 -29.98 20.00 7.63
N GLY A 521 -29.03 20.83 7.25
CA GLY A 521 -29.30 22.16 6.73
C GLY A 521 -30.19 22.13 5.48
N ASN A 522 -30.75 23.28 5.14
CA ASN A 522 -31.55 23.44 3.92
C ASN A 522 -30.71 23.38 2.63
N ASP A 523 -29.44 23.70 2.74
CA ASP A 523 -28.43 23.61 1.67
C ASP A 523 -27.28 22.70 2.13
N PHE A 524 -26.70 21.99 1.19
CA PHE A 524 -25.53 21.16 1.45
C PHE A 524 -24.33 21.96 2.00
N ASN A 525 -24.27 23.24 1.70
CA ASN A 525 -23.26 24.16 2.26
C ASN A 525 -23.44 24.43 3.76
N ASP A 526 -24.62 24.14 4.33
CA ASP A 526 -24.89 24.23 5.76
C ASP A 526 -24.36 23.02 6.54
N SER A 527 -23.68 22.08 5.87
CA SER A 527 -23.07 20.90 6.50
C SER A 527 -21.97 21.30 7.50
N PRO A 528 -21.71 20.46 8.51
CA PRO A 528 -20.67 20.73 9.52
C PRO A 528 -19.27 20.98 8.94
N ALA A 529 -18.90 20.36 7.81
CA ALA A 529 -17.64 20.62 7.14
C ALA A 529 -17.80 20.56 5.60
N PRO A 530 -18.22 21.65 4.97
CA PRO A 530 -18.27 21.78 3.52
C PRO A 530 -16.89 21.57 2.91
N TYR A 531 -16.82 20.77 1.83
CA TYR A 531 -15.58 20.40 1.13
C TYR A 531 -14.57 19.60 1.95
N GLY A 532 -14.93 19.14 3.14
CA GLY A 532 -14.14 18.19 3.90
C GLY A 532 -14.10 16.82 3.24
N ASN A 533 -12.98 16.10 3.41
CA ASN A 533 -12.85 14.70 3.05
C ASN A 533 -12.73 13.89 4.35
N GLU A 534 -12.58 12.58 4.32
CA GLU A 534 -12.51 11.60 5.42
C GLU A 534 -12.45 12.20 6.84
N PRO A 535 -13.61 12.26 7.54
CA PRO A 535 -13.72 12.93 8.82
C PRO A 535 -13.55 11.98 10.01
N LYS A 536 -13.30 12.55 11.19
CA LYS A 536 -13.27 11.89 12.50
C LYS A 536 -13.92 12.75 13.56
N CYS A 537 -14.50 12.10 14.57
CA CYS A 537 -14.99 12.76 15.76
C CYS A 537 -14.13 12.47 16.97
N GLU A 538 -14.10 13.42 17.91
CA GLU A 538 -13.56 13.24 19.25
C GLU A 538 -14.33 14.08 20.27
N GLU A 539 -14.59 13.53 21.47
CA GLU A 539 -15.24 14.26 22.55
C GLU A 539 -14.25 15.18 23.28
N LEU A 540 -14.64 16.42 23.49
CA LEU A 540 -13.89 17.41 24.30
C LEU A 540 -14.27 17.30 25.80
N PRO A 541 -13.47 17.88 26.73
CA PRO A 541 -13.71 17.76 28.17
C PRO A 541 -15.06 18.28 28.68
N ASP A 542 -15.73 19.16 27.95
CA ASP A 542 -17.06 19.67 28.26
C ASP A 542 -18.20 18.84 27.67
N GLY A 543 -17.87 17.75 26.94
CA GLY A 543 -18.82 16.90 26.22
C GLY A 543 -19.14 17.37 24.81
N SER A 544 -18.67 18.55 24.39
CA SER A 544 -18.77 18.96 22.98
C SER A 544 -17.99 18.01 22.06
N VAL A 545 -18.31 18.03 20.75
CA VAL A 545 -17.74 17.08 19.79
C VAL A 545 -16.94 17.83 18.72
N LEU A 546 -15.63 17.57 18.70
CA LEU A 546 -14.74 18.00 17.61
C LEU A 546 -14.96 17.13 16.40
N LEU A 547 -15.19 17.75 15.23
CA LEU A 547 -15.12 17.12 13.91
C LEU A 547 -13.82 17.56 13.23
N SER A 548 -12.90 16.61 12.98
CA SER A 548 -11.64 16.81 12.28
C SER A 548 -11.70 16.18 10.90
N SER A 549 -11.64 16.97 9.84
CA SER A 549 -11.79 16.51 8.47
C SER A 549 -10.50 16.64 7.67
N ARG A 550 -10.25 15.67 6.80
CA ARG A 550 -9.10 15.62 5.90
C ARG A 550 -9.08 16.80 4.94
N LYS A 551 -7.92 17.46 4.84
CA LYS A 551 -7.57 18.44 3.79
C LYS A 551 -6.04 18.50 3.64
N GLY A 552 -5.54 19.03 2.52
CA GLY A 552 -4.12 19.34 2.35
C GLY A 552 -3.70 20.54 3.20
N TYR A 553 -2.44 20.57 3.61
CA TYR A 553 -1.77 21.59 4.42
C TYR A 553 -2.24 21.69 5.88
N GLY A 554 -3.31 21.03 6.29
CA GLY A 554 -3.90 21.06 7.63
C GLY A 554 -5.16 20.20 7.74
N ARG A 555 -6.06 20.58 8.64
CA ARG A 555 -7.36 19.92 8.84
C ARG A 555 -8.48 20.97 8.71
N TYR A 556 -9.73 20.52 8.47
CA TYR A 556 -10.90 21.31 8.81
C TYR A 556 -11.38 20.91 10.20
N PHE A 557 -11.51 21.87 11.11
CA PHE A 557 -12.10 21.68 12.42
C PHE A 557 -13.46 22.33 12.51
N ASN A 558 -14.42 21.64 13.12
CA ASN A 558 -15.68 22.21 13.60
C ASN A 558 -16.02 21.61 14.97
N VAL A 559 -16.85 22.27 15.76
CA VAL A 559 -17.26 21.82 17.10
C VAL A 559 -18.77 21.85 17.20
N PHE A 560 -19.33 20.74 17.69
CA PHE A 560 -20.75 20.66 18.07
C PHE A 560 -20.90 20.93 19.56
N HIS A 561 -21.68 21.94 19.89
CA HIS A 561 -22.01 22.30 21.28
C HIS A 561 -23.41 21.82 21.64
N TYR A 562 -23.49 21.05 22.71
CA TYR A 562 -24.78 20.58 23.23
C TYR A 562 -25.53 21.69 23.98
N THR A 563 -26.82 21.82 23.69
CA THR A 563 -27.79 22.53 24.53
C THR A 563 -28.59 21.55 25.40
N ASN A 564 -28.68 20.27 24.96
CA ASN A 564 -29.28 19.17 25.70
C ASN A 564 -28.56 17.87 25.35
N PHE A 565 -27.81 17.31 26.30
CA PHE A 565 -27.08 16.06 26.13
C PHE A 565 -27.99 14.85 25.88
N GLU A 566 -29.07 14.74 26.64
CA GLU A 566 -29.95 13.59 26.59
C GLU A 566 -30.64 13.44 25.24
N LYS A 567 -31.07 14.56 24.66
CA LYS A 567 -31.75 14.60 23.35
C LYS A 567 -30.80 14.79 22.17
N ALA A 568 -29.50 14.94 22.39
CA ALA A 568 -28.50 15.31 21.38
C ALA A 568 -28.82 16.62 20.63
N GLU A 569 -29.52 17.56 21.29
CA GLU A 569 -29.82 18.89 20.74
C GLU A 569 -28.62 19.82 20.92
N GLY A 570 -28.31 20.61 19.90
CA GLY A 570 -27.17 21.52 19.91
C GLY A 570 -26.94 22.20 18.56
N TYR A 571 -25.75 22.76 18.37
CA TYR A 571 -25.40 23.48 17.15
C TYR A 571 -23.93 23.28 16.80
N TRP A 572 -23.61 23.40 15.52
CA TRP A 572 -22.25 23.48 15.00
C TRP A 572 -21.78 24.94 14.92
N ASP A 573 -20.54 25.24 15.29
CA ASP A 573 -19.98 26.58 15.18
C ASP A 573 -19.79 27.03 13.73
N GLY A 574 -19.05 26.25 12.98
CA GLY A 574 -18.63 26.53 11.61
C GLY A 574 -17.18 26.08 11.36
N ALA A 575 -17.00 25.39 10.24
CA ALA A 575 -15.69 24.79 9.91
C ALA A 575 -14.62 25.86 9.62
N VAL A 576 -13.42 25.65 10.18
CA VAL A 576 -12.23 26.45 9.86
C VAL A 576 -11.08 25.58 9.38
N ALA A 577 -10.23 26.11 8.52
CA ALA A 577 -9.01 25.48 8.07
C ALA A 577 -7.86 25.78 9.05
N THR A 578 -7.31 24.76 9.68
CA THR A 578 -6.30 24.91 10.76
C THR A 578 -5.01 25.55 10.27
N ASP A 579 -4.63 25.35 9.02
CA ASP A 579 -3.47 25.99 8.37
C ASP A 579 -3.64 27.50 8.13
N GLN A 580 -4.87 27.97 8.15
CA GLN A 580 -5.21 29.41 7.97
C GLN A 580 -5.46 30.12 9.31
N THR A 581 -6.03 29.41 10.28
CA THR A 581 -6.45 30.00 11.56
C THR A 581 -5.51 29.68 12.72
N GLY A 582 -4.61 28.72 12.58
CA GLY A 582 -3.74 28.26 13.65
C GLY A 582 -2.38 27.74 13.15
N ASP A 583 -1.82 26.84 13.93
CA ASP A 583 -0.49 26.25 13.72
C ASP A 583 -0.48 24.72 13.52
N LEU A 584 -1.64 24.07 13.50
CA LEU A 584 -1.73 22.70 13.01
C LEU A 584 -1.60 22.71 11.48
N LYS A 585 -0.33 22.67 11.05
CA LYS A 585 0.10 22.80 9.65
C LYS A 585 1.06 21.68 9.29
N PHE A 586 0.98 21.21 8.05
CA PHE A 586 1.90 20.21 7.50
C PHE A 586 2.05 20.38 5.98
N GLY A 587 2.71 19.47 5.28
CA GLY A 587 2.91 19.55 3.84
C GLY A 587 1.61 19.46 3.03
N SER A 588 1.75 19.49 1.71
CA SER A 588 0.60 19.43 0.79
C SER A 588 -0.13 18.10 0.76
N ASN A 589 0.42 17.10 1.43
CA ASN A 589 -0.19 15.77 1.54
C ASN A 589 -1.62 15.87 2.10
N ASP A 590 -2.48 15.07 1.49
CA ASP A 590 -3.90 14.97 1.79
C ASP A 590 -4.22 13.51 2.13
N THR A 591 -4.22 13.19 3.44
CA THR A 591 -4.48 11.84 3.96
C THR A 591 -5.39 11.86 5.17
N ASN A 592 -5.95 10.68 5.47
CA ASN A 592 -6.67 10.44 6.71
C ASN A 592 -5.72 10.57 7.91
N GLY A 593 -6.25 11.04 9.02
CA GLY A 593 -5.58 11.16 10.32
C GLY A 593 -6.59 11.15 11.43
N GLU A 594 -6.19 10.86 12.65
CA GLU A 594 -7.09 10.63 13.78
C GLU A 594 -6.90 11.64 14.91
N PRO A 595 -7.95 12.31 15.40
CA PRO A 595 -7.93 12.98 16.70
C PRO A 595 -8.11 11.94 17.83
N LEU A 596 -7.46 12.15 18.95
CA LEU A 596 -7.62 11.35 20.17
C LEU A 596 -7.44 12.27 21.39
N ARG A 597 -8.32 12.15 22.38
CA ARG A 597 -8.19 12.89 23.64
C ARG A 597 -7.84 11.94 24.80
N ILE A 598 -6.83 12.33 25.56
CA ILE A 598 -6.47 11.64 26.82
C ILE A 598 -6.45 12.69 27.94
N GLY A 599 -7.44 12.64 28.82
CA GLY A 599 -7.62 13.67 29.86
C GLY A 599 -7.84 15.05 29.24
N ASN A 600 -6.94 15.97 29.51
CA ASN A 600 -6.95 17.34 28.99
C ASN A 600 -5.91 17.58 27.86
N VAL A 601 -5.41 16.52 27.23
CA VAL A 601 -4.54 16.63 26.06
C VAL A 601 -5.24 16.08 24.83
N LEU A 602 -5.29 16.87 23.77
CA LEU A 602 -5.82 16.48 22.46
C LEU A 602 -4.65 16.17 21.51
N PHE A 603 -4.73 15.05 20.85
CA PHE A 603 -3.77 14.56 19.87
C PHE A 603 -4.37 14.57 18.46
N GLN A 604 -3.54 14.67 17.43
CA GLN A 604 -3.89 14.50 16.02
C GLN A 604 -2.77 13.77 15.30
N SER A 605 -3.01 12.56 14.81
CA SER A 605 -2.05 11.86 13.95
C SER A 605 -2.27 12.22 12.49
N VAL A 606 -1.20 12.33 11.71
CA VAL A 606 -1.23 12.59 10.26
C VAL A 606 0.18 12.46 9.67
N PRO A 607 0.33 12.00 8.40
CA PRO A 607 1.57 12.22 7.65
C PRO A 607 1.77 13.70 7.39
N THR A 608 3.00 14.19 7.52
CA THR A 608 3.29 15.64 7.49
C THR A 608 4.15 16.09 6.32
N GLY A 609 4.57 15.19 5.44
CA GLY A 609 5.36 15.50 4.24
C GLY A 609 4.56 16.18 3.13
N ASN A 610 5.24 16.56 2.05
CA ASN A 610 4.60 17.05 0.82
C ASN A 610 4.01 15.92 -0.04
N SER A 611 4.43 14.70 0.24
CA SER A 611 3.83 13.45 -0.24
C SER A 611 3.34 12.65 0.97
N ARG A 612 2.84 11.44 0.76
CA ARG A 612 2.48 10.52 1.85
C ARG A 612 3.75 10.04 2.56
N SER A 613 4.24 10.82 3.53
CA SER A 613 5.45 10.56 4.32
C SER A 613 5.43 11.27 5.66
N ASP A 614 6.37 10.91 6.51
CA ASP A 614 6.66 11.60 7.77
C ASP A 614 5.49 11.57 8.76
N VAL A 615 4.95 10.37 9.05
CA VAL A 615 3.87 10.25 10.04
C VAL A 615 4.28 10.88 11.37
N SER A 616 3.39 11.70 11.89
CA SER A 616 3.63 12.47 13.11
C SER A 616 2.37 12.49 13.96
N VAL A 617 2.55 12.69 15.25
CA VAL A 617 1.47 12.98 16.20
C VAL A 617 1.65 14.39 16.71
N TYR A 618 0.66 15.23 16.50
CA TYR A 618 0.57 16.54 17.11
C TYR A 618 -0.17 16.42 18.42
N TYR A 619 0.19 17.23 19.41
CA TYR A 619 -0.55 17.35 20.66
C TYR A 619 -0.74 18.80 21.06
N ARG A 620 -1.80 19.06 21.81
CA ARG A 620 -2.04 20.34 22.48
C ARG A 620 -2.68 20.11 23.86
N LEU A 621 -2.34 20.96 24.82
CA LEU A 621 -3.02 21.04 26.09
C LEU A 621 -4.34 21.80 25.92
N LEU A 622 -5.44 21.26 26.41
CA LEU A 622 -6.76 21.91 26.44
C LEU A 622 -6.91 22.76 27.69
N ASP A 623 -7.50 23.94 27.55
CA ASP A 623 -7.77 24.86 28.64
C ASP A 623 -8.90 24.34 29.55
N GLU A 624 -8.93 24.89 30.81
CA GLU A 624 -10.08 24.69 31.71
C GLU A 624 -11.24 25.64 31.37
N ASP A 625 -10.96 26.68 30.60
CA ASP A 625 -11.98 27.58 30.07
C ASP A 625 -12.62 26.99 28.80
N TYR A 626 -13.74 26.32 28.98
CA TYR A 626 -14.47 25.68 27.90
C TYR A 626 -14.99 26.61 26.84
N SER A 627 -15.02 27.94 27.11
CA SER A 627 -15.35 28.95 26.08
C SER A 627 -14.31 29.01 24.95
N THR A 628 -13.12 28.41 25.15
CA THR A 628 -12.06 28.28 24.14
C THR A 628 -12.25 27.06 23.23
N TYR A 629 -13.24 26.22 23.45
CA TYR A 629 -13.50 25.03 22.63
C TYR A 629 -14.26 25.37 21.35
N VAL A 630 -13.74 26.36 20.64
CA VAL A 630 -14.23 26.78 19.32
C VAL A 630 -13.16 26.44 18.25
N PRO A 631 -13.55 26.19 17.01
CA PRO A 631 -12.62 25.69 15.98
C PRO A 631 -11.37 26.56 15.78
N THR A 632 -11.51 27.89 15.86
CA THR A 632 -10.41 28.83 15.68
C THR A 632 -9.37 28.75 16.81
N GLU A 633 -9.79 28.55 18.06
CA GLU A 633 -8.87 28.40 19.19
C GLU A 633 -8.29 26.97 19.21
N LEU A 634 -9.08 25.95 18.90
CA LEU A 634 -8.59 24.57 18.80
C LEU A 634 -7.56 24.37 17.69
N SER A 635 -7.49 25.24 16.69
CA SER A 635 -6.47 25.19 15.63
C SER A 635 -5.07 25.65 16.08
N LYS A 636 -4.92 26.22 17.29
CA LYS A 636 -3.69 26.82 17.81
C LYS A 636 -3.04 25.96 18.91
N GLY A 637 -1.75 26.22 19.21
CA GLY A 637 -1.04 25.62 20.33
C GLY A 637 -0.64 24.16 20.12
N TRP A 638 -0.38 23.76 18.90
CA TRP A 638 0.00 22.41 18.55
C TRP A 638 1.52 22.19 18.54
N THR A 639 1.97 21.14 19.19
CA THR A 639 3.36 20.68 19.17
C THR A 639 3.46 19.39 18.37
N LYS A 640 4.44 19.31 17.45
CA LYS A 640 4.67 18.16 16.58
C LYS A 640 5.66 17.18 17.20
N VAL A 641 5.33 15.89 17.17
CA VAL A 641 6.24 14.78 17.45
C VAL A 641 6.31 13.91 16.20
N GLN A 642 7.45 13.87 15.55
CA GLN A 642 7.68 12.99 14.40
C GLN A 642 7.86 11.55 14.90
N VAL A 643 7.11 10.62 14.31
CA VAL A 643 7.17 9.19 14.64
C VAL A 643 8.03 8.44 13.63
N SER A 644 7.88 8.75 12.34
CA SER A 644 8.68 8.16 11.28
C SER A 644 9.02 9.20 10.22
N ASP A 645 10.16 9.04 9.54
CA ASP A 645 10.62 9.84 8.40
C ASP A 645 10.42 9.13 7.06
N ARG A 646 9.70 7.99 7.07
CA ARG A 646 9.48 7.14 5.91
C ARG A 646 8.21 7.53 5.14
N GLY A 647 8.05 6.95 3.94
CA GLY A 647 6.78 6.93 3.26
C GLY A 647 5.71 6.35 4.17
N SER A 648 4.63 7.10 4.39
CA SER A 648 3.56 6.72 5.33
C SER A 648 2.25 7.36 4.92
N ALA A 649 1.13 6.72 5.23
CA ALA A 649 -0.17 7.20 4.80
C ALA A 649 -1.18 7.25 5.96
N TYR A 650 -2.21 6.44 5.97
CA TYR A 650 -3.27 6.49 6.96
C TYR A 650 -2.80 6.09 8.36
N SER A 651 -3.43 6.64 9.38
CA SER A 651 -3.11 6.36 10.77
C SER A 651 -4.36 6.37 11.66
N SER A 652 -4.35 5.53 12.70
CA SER A 652 -5.36 5.44 13.75
C SER A 652 -4.70 5.33 15.11
N MET A 653 -5.37 5.80 16.16
CA MET A 653 -4.84 5.84 17.52
C MET A 653 -5.83 5.30 18.53
N CYS A 654 -5.33 4.63 19.58
CA CYS A 654 -6.11 4.29 20.78
C CYS A 654 -5.32 4.56 22.05
N ILE A 655 -6.03 4.64 23.17
CA ILE A 655 -5.39 4.64 24.51
C ILE A 655 -5.01 3.19 24.86
N LEU A 656 -3.76 2.95 25.23
CA LEU A 656 -3.30 1.62 25.61
C LEU A 656 -3.75 1.24 27.03
N PRO A 657 -3.71 -0.07 27.41
CA PRO A 657 -4.21 -0.54 28.70
C PRO A 657 -3.52 0.06 29.93
N ASP A 658 -2.33 0.63 29.79
CA ASP A 658 -1.63 1.35 30.86
C ASP A 658 -2.24 2.72 31.19
N GLY A 659 -3.10 3.25 30.30
CA GLY A 659 -3.70 4.58 30.41
C GLY A 659 -2.72 5.75 30.25
N GLU A 660 -1.45 5.47 29.96
CA GLU A 660 -0.33 6.41 29.88
C GLU A 660 0.39 6.36 28.51
N SER A 661 -0.12 5.55 27.58
CA SER A 661 0.45 5.39 26.26
C SER A 661 -0.62 5.41 25.16
N ILE A 662 -0.23 5.86 23.99
CA ILE A 662 -1.00 5.80 22.76
C ILE A 662 -0.51 4.61 21.94
N GLY A 663 -1.41 3.75 21.48
CA GLY A 663 -1.14 2.82 20.40
C GLY A 663 -1.38 3.56 19.07
N LEU A 664 -0.32 3.83 18.32
CA LEU A 664 -0.41 4.35 16.98
C LEU A 664 -0.29 3.18 15.99
N TYR A 665 -1.26 3.04 15.11
CA TYR A 665 -1.32 2.04 14.06
C TYR A 665 -1.44 2.74 12.71
N TYR A 666 -0.50 2.50 11.80
CA TYR A 666 -0.38 3.31 10.60
C TYR A 666 0.25 2.53 9.43
N GLU A 667 0.12 3.09 8.24
CA GLU A 667 0.69 2.59 6.99
C GLU A 667 2.09 3.13 6.78
N GLU A 668 3.08 2.25 6.48
CA GLU A 668 4.48 2.66 6.25
C GLU A 668 5.20 1.78 5.23
N GLU A 669 6.13 2.38 4.48
CA GLU A 669 7.14 1.71 3.65
C GLU A 669 8.28 1.10 4.52
N PRO A 670 9.08 0.15 4.01
CA PRO A 670 9.25 -0.24 2.61
C PRO A 670 8.29 -1.35 2.15
N GLY A 671 8.29 -1.62 0.83
CA GLY A 671 7.56 -2.73 0.20
C GLY A 671 6.13 -2.40 -0.20
N GLY A 672 5.57 -1.32 0.26
CA GLY A 672 4.18 -0.90 0.13
C GLY A 672 3.77 -0.19 1.41
N TYR A 673 2.49 -0.15 1.73
CA TYR A 673 2.02 0.36 3.00
C TYR A 673 1.78 -0.79 3.98
N SER A 674 2.86 -1.30 4.58
CA SER A 674 2.76 -2.27 5.68
C SER A 674 2.07 -1.65 6.89
N MET A 675 1.34 -2.47 7.65
CA MET A 675 0.62 -2.02 8.83
C MET A 675 1.55 -2.07 10.05
N VAL A 676 1.97 -0.91 10.51
CA VAL A 676 2.93 -0.73 11.60
C VAL A 676 2.22 -0.27 12.87
N TYR A 677 2.50 -0.93 13.96
CA TYR A 677 2.09 -0.54 15.31
C TYR A 677 3.29 -0.03 16.10
N VAL A 678 3.11 1.06 16.83
CA VAL A 678 4.10 1.59 17.78
C VAL A 678 3.42 2.14 19.03
N PRO A 679 3.85 1.73 20.24
CA PRO A 679 3.43 2.34 21.50
C PRO A 679 4.19 3.66 21.72
N LEU A 680 3.46 4.74 22.00
CA LEU A 680 4.00 6.07 22.29
C LEU A 680 3.66 6.43 23.74
N ASN A 681 4.63 6.36 24.64
CA ASN A 681 4.42 6.73 26.03
C ASN A 681 4.30 8.25 26.18
N LEU A 682 3.28 8.74 26.90
CA LEU A 682 3.01 10.16 27.05
C LEU A 682 4.17 10.93 27.71
N LYS A 683 4.91 10.27 28.63
CA LYS A 683 6.09 10.87 29.24
C LYS A 683 7.24 11.12 28.27
N GLU A 684 7.30 10.32 27.20
CA GLU A 684 8.34 10.45 26.16
C GLU A 684 7.99 11.49 25.09
N ILE A 685 6.69 11.62 24.75
CA ILE A 685 6.24 12.45 23.65
C ILE A 685 5.77 13.84 24.06
N LEU A 686 5.31 14.04 25.30
CA LEU A 686 4.90 15.35 25.81
C LEU A 686 6.10 16.11 26.37
N ASP A 687 6.12 17.44 26.19
CA ASP A 687 7.05 18.29 26.90
C ASP A 687 6.79 18.24 28.42
N GLU A 688 7.80 18.60 29.22
CA GLU A 688 7.76 18.50 30.68
C GLU A 688 6.61 19.29 31.30
N GLU A 689 6.31 20.48 30.75
CA GLU A 689 5.21 21.32 31.23
C GLU A 689 3.86 20.67 30.98
N THR A 690 3.61 20.22 29.76
CA THR A 690 2.37 19.54 29.35
C THR A 690 2.17 18.25 30.12
N TYR A 691 3.21 17.41 30.24
CA TYR A 691 3.14 16.17 31.00
C TYR A 691 2.84 16.40 32.49
N SER A 692 3.49 17.43 33.09
CA SER A 692 3.23 17.77 34.50
C SER A 692 1.79 18.23 34.74
N LYS A 693 1.21 19.00 33.82
CA LYS A 693 -0.18 19.46 33.88
C LYS A 693 -1.16 18.31 33.65
N TRP A 694 -0.86 17.41 32.71
CA TRP A 694 -1.66 16.22 32.48
C TRP A 694 -1.66 15.26 33.69
N ASN A 695 -0.49 14.93 34.23
CA ASN A 695 -0.35 14.00 35.36
C ASN A 695 -0.95 14.53 36.70
N LYS A 696 -0.88 15.88 36.92
CA LYS A 696 -1.46 16.51 38.11
C LYS A 696 -2.98 16.52 38.13
N LYS A 697 -3.63 16.55 36.94
CA LYS A 697 -5.10 16.55 36.85
C LYS A 697 -5.72 15.19 37.02
N GLY A 698 -4.89 14.18 37.27
CA GLY A 698 -5.30 12.80 37.51
C GLY A 698 -6.28 12.31 36.46
N CYS A 699 -5.87 11.45 35.58
CA CYS A 699 -6.82 10.74 34.74
C CYS A 699 -7.97 10.28 35.64
N CYS A 700 -9.19 10.76 35.38
CA CYS A 700 -10.37 10.13 35.92
C CYS A 700 -10.30 8.66 35.49
N LYS A 701 -9.93 7.79 36.41
CA LYS A 701 -9.92 6.33 36.28
C LYS A 701 -11.33 5.86 36.05
#